data_05dba89f408dd5e815cb127b85c14fe0
#
_entry.id   05dba89f408dd5e815cb127b85c14fe0
#
_cell.length_a   1.000
_cell.length_b   1.000
_cell.length_c   1.000
_cell.angle_alpha   90.00
_cell.angle_beta   90.00
_cell.angle_gamma   90.00
#
_symmetry.space_group_name_H-M   'P 1'
#
loop_
_entity.id
_entity.type
_entity.pdbx_description
1 polymer ?
#
loop_
_entity_poly.entity_id
_entity_poly.type
_entity_poly.pdbx_seq_one_letter_code
_entity_poly.pdbx_strand_id
1 'polypeptide(L)'
;MYDHDRYFTVTGDVFEGRGALGSNPEAVERAYRTWIEPERAAAQPTLSEAPTAGADMDDEALLGRMYASRRGDTIRALMSGDCSAQGGDRSAADMALCSQLAFWCAGDAARMDRIFRRSGLMRDKWDSRRGGTTYGAQTIERAIEGCTEFYRPRAARPSRHMRPSRANDKNMCSTAAPDTDGGGSSDEEAPDFETAPSVEGWFVDARGRLWVRGRDGELSRSVTSTAPWVAADLVDVDTGDVRALVRVTVPGGVRERALDREVLLNQSKVIGALAPLGANVSSANAKDVVRYLTDVERRFGWARPRARSVVHLGWADGPLSAFMPYDLGAGDVRFDPSPDEAVKARPFMEPAGTLAAWVEGVAPARAASMAFRCVLAASFASPLVSLLGVQTFIVYLWGRSRSGKTPTLKAAGSVWGDPTEGADSYFRTFADTPKSIVRAAVLLHDIPVIIDELQSKGAVGGQAGKRQVVEDLLYSLSLGHERGALNSDRTMMRAGSWRCLTIATGEIPVVGSSTQQGAANRTLELCAEPFEDVRAAQAMHHLVSAQHGTAGRADVAALRRNDAAFYAGQFSSVRDAVCAAAGGHPQADNVALLALADALAQFYVFAPGSDWAACLEGAMLMARWALVNATGADGGDTDVKAIQFVAEWLVRNRLHFESSAEMDRLERWGSVEQYRDRPGFCWWVFSSVLDQALAGANFDRQKTLRRMADEGVLLPGSGRGFTRQKRFGDSRVYCVCVDNAAMEGLLERSAGAPPAVAPSQGGGPC
;
A
#
# COMPACT_ATOMS: atom_id res chain seq x y z
N MET A 1 22.48 -1.05 -24.17
CA MET A 1 23.69 -0.26 -23.93
C MET A 1 23.41 1.19 -24.29
N TYR A 2 23.88 2.15 -23.48
CA TYR A 2 23.58 3.58 -23.69
C TYR A 2 24.91 4.27 -24.03
N ASP A 3 24.93 5.09 -25.02
CA ASP A 3 26.10 5.79 -25.55
C ASP A 3 26.07 7.31 -25.26
N HIS A 4 24.91 7.87 -24.86
CA HIS A 4 24.75 9.28 -24.48
C HIS A 4 23.48 9.51 -23.65
N ASP A 5 23.39 10.62 -22.97
CA ASP A 5 22.24 11.15 -22.22
C ASP A 5 21.73 10.26 -21.05
N ARG A 6 22.59 9.36 -20.50
CA ARG A 6 22.27 8.61 -19.27
C ARG A 6 23.49 8.49 -18.37
N TYR A 7 23.24 8.48 -17.07
CA TYR A 7 24.28 8.33 -16.04
C TYR A 7 24.35 6.89 -15.57
N PHE A 8 25.60 6.41 -15.39
CA PHE A 8 25.87 5.14 -14.72
C PHE A 8 26.46 5.40 -13.35
N THR A 9 26.02 4.66 -12.35
CA THR A 9 26.68 4.64 -11.08
C THR A 9 27.81 3.61 -11.12
N VAL A 10 29.05 4.06 -10.94
CA VAL A 10 30.21 3.19 -10.78
C VAL A 10 30.40 2.98 -9.28
N THR A 11 30.11 1.76 -8.79
CA THR A 11 30.18 1.43 -7.35
C THR A 11 31.59 1.23 -6.86
N GLY A 12 32.53 0.98 -7.76
CA GLY A 12 33.90 0.58 -7.42
C GLY A 12 34.05 -0.89 -7.03
N ASP A 13 32.94 -1.64 -7.00
CA ASP A 13 32.96 -3.07 -6.71
C ASP A 13 33.63 -3.84 -7.85
N VAL A 14 34.59 -4.72 -7.50
CA VAL A 14 35.35 -5.50 -8.46
C VAL A 14 34.72 -6.88 -8.61
N PHE A 15 34.23 -7.17 -9.83
CA PHE A 15 33.68 -8.48 -10.15
C PHE A 15 34.77 -9.46 -10.54
N GLU A 16 34.80 -10.63 -9.91
CA GLU A 16 35.77 -11.73 -10.16
C GLU A 16 37.26 -11.32 -10.16
N GLY A 17 37.64 -10.33 -9.34
CA GLY A 17 39.01 -9.88 -9.23
C GLY A 17 39.54 -9.03 -10.40
N ARG A 18 38.67 -8.62 -11.31
CA ARG A 18 39.04 -7.79 -12.45
C ARG A 18 38.90 -6.29 -12.09
N GLY A 19 40.00 -5.73 -11.60
CA GLY A 19 40.06 -4.32 -11.15
C GLY A 19 40.25 -3.27 -12.23
N ALA A 20 40.46 -3.65 -13.51
CA ALA A 20 40.64 -2.69 -14.59
C ALA A 20 39.45 -2.69 -15.53
N LEU A 21 38.97 -1.49 -15.89
CA LEU A 21 37.97 -1.30 -16.96
C LEU A 21 38.61 -1.66 -18.30
N GLY A 22 38.09 -2.70 -18.94
CA GLY A 22 38.57 -3.10 -20.27
C GLY A 22 37.91 -2.21 -21.34
N SER A 23 38.70 -1.71 -22.30
CA SER A 23 38.21 -1.10 -23.52
C SER A 23 38.24 -2.12 -24.66
N ASN A 24 37.11 -2.78 -24.90
CA ASN A 24 36.97 -3.72 -26.01
C ASN A 24 35.66 -3.46 -26.77
N PRO A 25 35.67 -2.51 -27.73
CA PRO A 25 34.48 -2.16 -28.51
C PRO A 25 33.88 -3.34 -29.27
N GLU A 26 34.72 -4.27 -29.77
CA GLU A 26 34.24 -5.43 -30.54
C GLU A 26 33.52 -6.46 -29.65
N ALA A 27 33.92 -6.61 -28.39
CA ALA A 27 33.21 -7.48 -27.43
C ALA A 27 31.86 -6.89 -27.03
N VAL A 28 31.79 -5.56 -26.90
CA VAL A 28 30.57 -4.82 -26.64
C VAL A 28 29.59 -4.94 -27.82
N GLU A 29 30.07 -4.77 -29.02
CA GLU A 29 29.28 -4.90 -30.27
C GLU A 29 28.77 -6.33 -30.46
N ARG A 30 29.58 -7.36 -30.14
CA ARG A 30 29.17 -8.75 -30.17
C ARG A 30 28.08 -9.05 -29.15
N ALA A 31 28.23 -8.57 -27.92
CA ALA A 31 27.20 -8.73 -26.88
C ALA A 31 25.89 -8.04 -27.29
N TYR A 32 25.95 -6.86 -27.86
CA TYR A 32 24.81 -6.13 -28.37
C TYR A 32 24.06 -6.92 -29.46
N ARG A 33 24.79 -7.40 -30.48
CA ARG A 33 24.21 -8.19 -31.58
C ARG A 33 23.67 -9.55 -31.14
N THR A 34 24.26 -10.15 -30.08
CA THR A 34 23.86 -11.48 -29.62
C THR A 34 22.63 -11.44 -28.71
N TRP A 35 22.53 -10.44 -27.83
CA TRP A 35 21.54 -10.45 -26.76
C TRP A 35 20.50 -9.31 -26.82
N ILE A 36 20.79 -8.20 -27.49
CA ILE A 36 19.92 -7.01 -27.52
C ILE A 36 19.27 -6.83 -28.88
N GLU A 37 20.01 -7.00 -29.98
CA GLU A 37 19.48 -6.83 -31.33
C GLU A 37 18.38 -7.86 -31.71
N PRO A 38 18.43 -9.14 -31.30
CA PRO A 38 17.36 -10.11 -31.53
C PRO A 38 16.04 -9.73 -30.85
N GLU A 39 16.07 -9.17 -29.65
CA GLU A 39 14.87 -8.67 -28.97
C GLU A 39 14.26 -7.45 -29.66
N ARG A 40 15.11 -6.57 -30.22
CA ARG A 40 14.66 -5.41 -30.99
C ARG A 40 14.05 -5.82 -32.33
N ALA A 41 14.61 -6.82 -32.97
CA ALA A 41 14.08 -7.36 -34.24
C ALA A 41 12.74 -8.10 -34.01
N ALA A 42 12.55 -8.73 -32.85
CA ALA A 42 11.28 -9.37 -32.45
C ALA A 42 10.22 -8.35 -31.98
N ALA A 43 10.63 -7.16 -31.57
CA ALA A 43 9.75 -6.07 -31.13
C ALA A 43 9.38 -5.07 -32.22
N GLN A 44 9.95 -5.19 -33.41
CA GLN A 44 9.51 -4.41 -34.59
C GLN A 44 8.29 -5.10 -35.17
N PRO A 45 7.06 -4.53 -35.06
CA PRO A 45 6.00 -4.94 -35.95
C PRO A 45 6.46 -4.62 -37.38
N THR A 46 6.51 -5.63 -38.23
CA THR A 46 6.65 -5.46 -39.68
C THR A 46 5.71 -4.34 -40.11
N LEU A 47 6.26 -3.24 -40.60
CA LEU A 47 5.54 -2.19 -41.28
C LEU A 47 4.91 -2.85 -42.54
N SER A 48 3.71 -3.40 -42.33
CA SER A 48 2.77 -3.60 -43.43
C SER A 48 2.50 -2.20 -43.97
N GLU A 49 2.69 -2.03 -45.29
CA GLU A 49 2.45 -0.81 -46.06
C GLU A 49 1.25 -0.04 -45.48
N ALA A 50 1.49 1.21 -45.10
CA ALA A 50 0.47 2.09 -44.54
C ALA A 50 -0.70 2.15 -45.55
N PRO A 51 -1.92 1.72 -45.16
CA PRO A 51 -3.05 2.01 -46.01
C PRO A 51 -3.27 3.52 -45.95
N THR A 52 -3.19 4.19 -47.04
CA THR A 52 -3.59 5.56 -47.32
C THR A 52 -5.10 5.73 -47.07
N ALA A 53 -5.52 5.67 -45.85
CA ALA A 53 -6.92 5.77 -45.42
C ALA A 53 -7.15 7.03 -44.57
N GLY A 54 -6.73 8.16 -45.08
CA GLY A 54 -6.95 9.48 -44.50
C GLY A 54 -6.92 10.61 -45.51
N ALA A 55 -6.78 10.29 -46.78
CA ALA A 55 -6.58 11.27 -47.85
C ALA A 55 -7.82 12.12 -48.18
N ASP A 56 -9.02 11.76 -47.77
CA ASP A 56 -10.26 12.42 -48.15
C ASP A 56 -10.80 13.45 -47.12
N MET A 57 -10.10 13.69 -46.01
CA MET A 57 -10.56 14.64 -45.00
C MET A 57 -9.56 15.80 -44.88
N ASP A 58 -10.03 17.04 -45.06
CA ASP A 58 -9.19 18.21 -44.87
C ASP A 58 -8.81 18.39 -43.39
N ASP A 59 -7.82 19.26 -43.12
CA ASP A 59 -7.29 19.48 -41.79
C ASP A 59 -8.32 20.14 -40.86
N GLU A 60 -9.26 20.95 -41.36
CA GLU A 60 -10.31 21.60 -40.60
C GLU A 60 -11.36 20.58 -40.13
N ALA A 61 -11.79 19.70 -41.01
CA ALA A 61 -12.72 18.63 -40.68
C ALA A 61 -12.09 17.64 -39.67
N LEU A 62 -10.78 17.38 -39.78
CA LEU A 62 -10.04 16.55 -38.82
C LEU A 62 -9.99 17.22 -37.45
N LEU A 63 -9.59 18.49 -37.38
CA LEU A 63 -9.57 19.27 -36.13
C LEU A 63 -10.95 19.37 -35.50
N GLY A 64 -12.00 19.56 -36.29
CA GLY A 64 -13.38 19.56 -35.82
C GLY A 64 -13.76 18.23 -35.10
N ARG A 65 -13.35 17.09 -35.66
CA ARG A 65 -13.54 15.77 -35.05
C ARG A 65 -12.68 15.56 -33.82
N MET A 66 -11.44 16.02 -33.84
CA MET A 66 -10.55 16.00 -32.69
C MET A 66 -11.17 16.75 -31.50
N TYR A 67 -11.72 17.93 -31.75
CA TYR A 67 -12.38 18.77 -30.74
C TYR A 67 -13.72 18.20 -30.25
N ALA A 68 -14.40 17.44 -31.06
CA ALA A 68 -15.64 16.74 -30.68
C ALA A 68 -15.38 15.39 -29.98
N SER A 69 -14.13 14.96 -29.84
CA SER A 69 -13.76 13.72 -29.20
C SER A 69 -13.79 13.84 -27.67
N ARG A 70 -13.77 12.70 -26.97
CA ARG A 70 -13.68 12.64 -25.48
C ARG A 70 -12.48 13.43 -24.92
N ARG A 71 -11.40 13.63 -25.69
CA ARG A 71 -10.23 14.43 -25.31
C ARG A 71 -10.20 15.82 -25.97
N GLY A 72 -11.33 16.24 -26.53
CA GLY A 72 -11.43 17.48 -27.30
C GLY A 72 -11.00 18.72 -26.54
N ASP A 73 -11.34 18.83 -25.27
CA ASP A 73 -10.97 19.99 -24.44
C ASP A 73 -9.46 20.04 -24.16
N THR A 74 -8.83 18.89 -23.91
CA THR A 74 -7.37 18.78 -23.74
C THR A 74 -6.64 19.15 -25.03
N ILE A 75 -7.14 18.67 -26.19
CA ILE A 75 -6.55 18.98 -27.50
C ILE A 75 -6.72 20.46 -27.79
N ARG A 76 -7.88 21.06 -27.47
CA ARG A 76 -8.14 22.50 -27.67
C ARG A 76 -7.22 23.37 -26.81
N ALA A 77 -7.00 22.98 -25.55
CA ALA A 77 -6.04 23.65 -24.65
C ALA A 77 -4.60 23.61 -25.20
N LEU A 78 -4.12 22.45 -25.62
CA LEU A 78 -2.80 22.31 -26.23
C LEU A 78 -2.69 23.09 -27.54
N MET A 79 -3.71 23.06 -28.39
CA MET A 79 -3.73 23.84 -29.64
C MET A 79 -3.75 25.35 -29.39
N SER A 80 -4.30 25.83 -28.28
CA SER A 80 -4.22 27.25 -27.87
C SER A 80 -2.90 27.63 -27.24
N GLY A 81 -2.02 26.67 -26.94
CA GLY A 81 -0.73 26.89 -26.28
C GLY A 81 -0.74 26.82 -24.76
N ASP A 82 -1.82 26.35 -24.18
CA ASP A 82 -1.94 26.15 -22.74
C ASP A 82 -1.13 24.92 -22.29
N CYS A 83 -0.11 25.17 -21.45
CA CYS A 83 0.81 24.17 -20.90
C CYS A 83 0.49 23.84 -19.42
N SER A 84 -0.59 24.35 -18.85
CA SER A 84 -0.89 24.22 -17.43
C SER A 84 -1.05 22.75 -17.00
N ALA A 85 -1.65 21.91 -17.85
CA ALA A 85 -1.79 20.48 -17.62
C ALA A 85 -0.44 19.71 -17.62
N GLN A 86 0.62 20.30 -18.13
CA GLN A 86 1.99 19.77 -18.15
C GLN A 86 2.90 20.51 -17.15
N GLY A 87 2.32 21.15 -16.14
CA GLY A 87 3.08 21.89 -15.13
C GLY A 87 3.85 23.11 -15.67
N GLY A 88 3.43 23.65 -16.81
CA GLY A 88 4.11 24.75 -17.49
C GLY A 88 5.29 24.32 -18.41
N ASP A 89 5.58 23.02 -18.49
CA ASP A 89 6.64 22.52 -19.38
C ASP A 89 6.16 22.46 -20.84
N ARG A 90 6.66 23.41 -21.63
CA ARG A 90 6.36 23.50 -23.07
C ARG A 90 6.87 22.31 -23.88
N SER A 91 7.94 21.64 -23.45
CA SER A 91 8.45 20.47 -24.19
C SER A 91 7.60 19.24 -23.94
N ALA A 92 7.07 19.10 -22.72
CA ALA A 92 6.08 18.08 -22.40
C ALA A 92 4.75 18.32 -23.13
N ALA A 93 4.34 19.59 -23.27
CA ALA A 93 3.15 19.98 -24.06
C ALA A 93 3.33 19.70 -25.57
N ASP A 94 4.52 19.96 -26.15
CA ASP A 94 4.85 19.60 -27.54
C ASP A 94 4.64 18.09 -27.77
N MET A 95 5.20 17.26 -26.91
CA MET A 95 5.07 15.79 -27.00
C MET A 95 3.62 15.35 -26.81
N ALA A 96 2.89 15.95 -25.86
CA ALA A 96 1.49 15.63 -25.61
C ALA A 96 0.60 15.94 -26.82
N LEU A 97 0.81 17.09 -27.49
CA LEU A 97 0.09 17.42 -28.71
C LEU A 97 0.47 16.48 -29.86
N CYS A 98 1.77 16.22 -30.07
CA CYS A 98 2.24 15.30 -31.11
C CYS A 98 1.68 13.88 -30.92
N SER A 99 1.55 13.39 -29.70
CA SER A 99 0.94 12.08 -29.42
C SER A 99 -0.54 12.03 -29.80
N GLN A 100 -1.31 13.12 -29.60
CA GLN A 100 -2.68 13.20 -30.10
C GLN A 100 -2.72 13.25 -31.64
N LEU A 101 -1.84 14.05 -32.24
CA LEU A 101 -1.77 14.15 -33.69
C LEU A 101 -1.35 12.84 -34.35
N ALA A 102 -0.43 12.06 -33.76
CA ALA A 102 -0.02 10.76 -34.29
C ALA A 102 -1.22 9.80 -34.43
N PHE A 103 -2.10 9.74 -33.45
CA PHE A 103 -3.35 8.96 -33.53
C PHE A 103 -4.28 9.48 -34.65
N TRP A 104 -4.58 10.79 -34.65
CA TRP A 104 -5.61 11.37 -35.51
C TRP A 104 -5.15 11.53 -36.98
N CYS A 105 -3.87 11.78 -37.19
CA CYS A 105 -3.28 11.87 -38.54
C CYS A 105 -2.84 10.51 -39.10
N ALA A 106 -3.15 9.40 -38.42
CA ALA A 106 -2.74 8.05 -38.83
C ALA A 106 -1.21 7.90 -39.06
N GLY A 107 -0.39 8.64 -38.31
CA GLY A 107 1.06 8.62 -38.41
C GLY A 107 1.63 9.43 -39.57
N ASP A 108 0.83 10.23 -40.27
CA ASP A 108 1.33 11.12 -41.33
C ASP A 108 2.11 12.30 -40.72
N ALA A 109 3.45 12.17 -40.75
CA ALA A 109 4.36 13.14 -40.15
C ALA A 109 4.26 14.54 -40.81
N ALA A 110 4.01 14.63 -42.09
CA ALA A 110 3.87 15.91 -42.82
C ALA A 110 2.58 16.64 -42.41
N ARG A 111 1.50 15.87 -42.21
CA ARG A 111 0.22 16.38 -41.70
C ARG A 111 0.33 16.82 -40.28
N MET A 112 1.02 16.05 -39.43
CA MET A 112 1.26 16.38 -38.03
C MET A 112 2.05 17.69 -37.89
N ASP A 113 3.12 17.88 -38.66
CA ASP A 113 3.91 19.11 -38.62
C ASP A 113 3.06 20.31 -39.05
N ARG A 114 2.29 20.18 -40.14
CA ARG A 114 1.41 21.23 -40.67
C ARG A 114 0.35 21.66 -39.63
N ILE A 115 -0.24 20.72 -38.92
CA ILE A 115 -1.24 21.02 -37.86
C ILE A 115 -0.56 21.59 -36.61
N PHE A 116 0.60 21.04 -36.21
CA PHE A 116 1.33 21.54 -35.03
C PHE A 116 1.76 23.02 -35.24
N ARG A 117 2.20 23.41 -36.43
CA ARG A 117 2.57 24.81 -36.73
C ARG A 117 1.42 25.80 -36.59
N ARG A 118 0.17 25.34 -36.57
CA ARG A 118 -1.02 26.16 -36.35
C ARG A 118 -1.38 26.29 -34.83
N SER A 119 -0.66 25.60 -33.97
CA SER A 119 -0.91 25.64 -32.51
C SER A 119 -0.17 26.80 -31.85
N GLY A 120 -0.67 27.25 -30.70
CA GLY A 120 -0.03 28.23 -29.84
C GLY A 120 1.28 27.72 -29.16
N LEU A 121 1.64 26.45 -29.36
CA LEU A 121 2.91 25.87 -28.91
C LEU A 121 4.04 26.12 -29.91
N MET A 122 3.74 26.52 -31.15
CA MET A 122 4.76 26.82 -32.18
C MET A 122 5.71 27.91 -31.71
N ARG A 123 7.02 27.65 -31.85
CA ARG A 123 8.11 28.56 -31.52
C ARG A 123 9.39 28.20 -32.26
N ASP A 124 10.39 29.07 -32.28
CA ASP A 124 11.66 28.89 -33.05
C ASP A 124 12.40 27.61 -32.67
N LYS A 125 12.21 27.08 -31.46
CA LYS A 125 12.76 25.77 -31.06
C LYS A 125 12.29 24.63 -31.94
N TRP A 126 11.08 24.72 -32.53
CA TRP A 126 10.52 23.66 -33.37
C TRP A 126 11.41 23.37 -34.60
N ASP A 127 11.96 24.42 -35.18
CA ASP A 127 12.84 24.33 -36.37
C ASP A 127 14.34 24.27 -36.00
N SER A 128 14.68 24.28 -34.69
CA SER A 128 16.08 24.19 -34.26
C SER A 128 16.70 22.84 -34.65
N ARG A 129 17.90 22.84 -35.22
CA ARG A 129 18.62 21.62 -35.62
C ARG A 129 19.19 20.91 -34.42
N ARG A 130 18.97 19.59 -34.34
CA ARG A 130 19.54 18.68 -33.34
C ARG A 130 20.02 17.41 -34.04
N GLY A 131 21.32 17.27 -34.17
CA GLY A 131 21.91 16.11 -34.91
C GLY A 131 21.36 16.00 -36.32
N GLY A 132 21.42 15.73 -37.32
CA GLY A 132 20.95 15.70 -38.69
C GLY A 132 19.48 16.09 -38.98
N THR A 133 18.63 16.42 -37.98
CA THR A 133 17.20 16.71 -38.13
C THR A 133 16.75 17.89 -37.24
N THR A 134 15.47 18.28 -37.25
CA THR A 134 14.93 19.34 -36.38
C THR A 134 14.32 18.77 -35.11
N TYR A 135 14.19 19.61 -34.04
CA TYR A 135 13.51 19.23 -32.81
C TYR A 135 12.07 18.79 -33.07
N GLY A 136 11.35 19.47 -33.97
CA GLY A 136 9.99 19.11 -34.36
C GLY A 136 9.92 17.74 -35.03
N ALA A 137 10.82 17.45 -35.97
CA ALA A 137 10.86 16.16 -36.62
C ALA A 137 11.13 15.00 -35.64
N GLN A 138 12.09 15.16 -34.70
CA GLN A 138 12.35 14.16 -33.70
C GLN A 138 11.16 13.97 -32.73
N THR A 139 10.43 15.04 -32.43
CA THR A 139 9.26 14.96 -31.52
C THR A 139 8.11 14.23 -32.22
N ILE A 140 7.89 14.48 -33.51
CA ILE A 140 6.90 13.79 -34.34
C ILE A 140 7.24 12.29 -34.46
N GLU A 141 8.49 11.99 -34.80
CA GLU A 141 8.97 10.60 -34.94
C GLU A 141 8.74 9.80 -33.65
N ARG A 142 9.13 10.33 -32.48
CA ARG A 142 8.88 9.70 -31.17
C ARG A 142 7.39 9.54 -30.85
N ALA A 143 6.57 10.49 -31.26
CA ALA A 143 5.12 10.41 -31.07
C ALA A 143 4.48 9.33 -31.93
N ILE A 144 4.97 9.13 -33.16
CA ILE A 144 4.52 8.06 -34.06
C ILE A 144 4.98 6.69 -33.53
N GLU A 145 6.23 6.55 -33.11
CA GLU A 145 6.77 5.33 -32.54
C GLU A 145 6.00 4.89 -31.27
N GLY A 146 5.54 5.84 -30.46
CA GLY A 146 4.74 5.58 -29.25
C GLY A 146 3.24 5.34 -29.52
N CYS A 147 2.77 5.48 -30.76
CA CYS A 147 1.36 5.34 -31.12
C CYS A 147 1.02 3.90 -31.54
N THR A 148 0.26 3.19 -30.74
CA THR A 148 -0.14 1.79 -30.99
C THR A 148 -1.43 1.65 -31.80
N GLU A 149 -2.25 2.70 -31.87
CA GLU A 149 -3.54 2.70 -32.57
C GLU A 149 -3.67 3.98 -33.41
N PHE A 150 -4.26 3.87 -34.62
CA PHE A 150 -4.48 4.98 -35.54
C PHE A 150 -5.97 5.17 -35.80
N TYR A 151 -6.38 6.44 -35.94
CA TYR A 151 -7.76 6.80 -36.25
C TYR A 151 -8.14 6.30 -37.67
N ARG A 152 -9.26 5.56 -37.74
CA ARG A 152 -9.86 5.10 -39.01
C ARG A 152 -11.26 5.71 -39.17
N PRO A 153 -11.51 6.52 -40.22
CA PRO A 153 -12.85 7.05 -40.48
C PRO A 153 -13.83 5.88 -40.71
N ARG A 154 -14.93 5.85 -40.01
CA ARG A 154 -16.01 4.89 -40.28
C ARG A 154 -16.70 5.33 -41.58
N ALA A 155 -16.74 4.48 -42.62
CA ALA A 155 -17.51 4.71 -43.82
C ALA A 155 -18.98 5.02 -43.48
N ALA A 156 -19.50 6.11 -44.04
CA ALA A 156 -20.88 6.58 -43.77
C ALA A 156 -21.88 5.54 -44.30
N ARG A 157 -22.75 5.05 -43.44
CA ARG A 157 -23.96 4.34 -43.86
C ARG A 157 -25.00 5.39 -44.30
N PRO A 158 -25.72 5.15 -45.42
CA PRO A 158 -26.70 6.12 -45.90
C PRO A 158 -27.86 6.25 -44.89
N SER A 159 -28.18 7.48 -44.61
CA SER A 159 -29.26 7.91 -43.71
C SER A 159 -30.63 7.51 -44.21
N ARG A 160 -31.39 6.77 -43.40
CA ARG A 160 -32.84 6.65 -43.53
C ARG A 160 -33.54 7.85 -42.87
N HIS A 161 -34.42 8.47 -43.62
CA HIS A 161 -35.18 9.66 -43.30
C HIS A 161 -35.79 9.70 -41.90
N MET A 162 -35.54 10.80 -41.22
CA MET A 162 -36.25 11.24 -40.00
C MET A 162 -37.64 11.76 -40.39
N ARG A 163 -38.65 11.36 -39.64
CA ARG A 163 -39.89 12.12 -39.48
C ARG A 163 -39.86 12.86 -38.14
N PRO A 164 -40.43 14.07 -38.07
CA PRO A 164 -40.21 14.98 -36.95
C PRO A 164 -41.04 14.62 -35.72
N SER A 165 -40.40 14.78 -34.56
CA SER A 165 -41.00 14.68 -33.23
C SER A 165 -41.75 15.97 -32.87
N ARG A 166 -42.91 15.82 -32.29
CA ARG A 166 -43.61 16.89 -31.57
C ARG A 166 -43.20 16.84 -30.10
N ALA A 167 -42.86 18.00 -29.58
CA ALA A 167 -42.69 18.27 -28.16
C ALA A 167 -44.05 18.20 -27.42
N ASN A 168 -44.07 17.70 -26.20
CA ASN A 168 -44.65 18.39 -25.04
C ASN A 168 -44.44 17.60 -23.73
N ASP A 169 -43.79 18.23 -22.84
CA ASP A 169 -44.21 18.67 -21.49
C ASP A 169 -44.84 17.70 -20.48
N LYS A 170 -44.16 17.67 -19.36
CA LYS A 170 -44.62 17.70 -17.95
C LYS A 170 -45.18 16.45 -17.26
N ASN A 171 -44.44 16.11 -16.25
CA ASN A 171 -44.87 15.95 -14.83
C ASN A 171 -45.42 14.61 -14.31
N MET A 172 -44.81 14.30 -13.20
CA MET A 172 -45.36 13.68 -11.97
C MET A 172 -45.45 12.15 -11.85
N CYS A 173 -44.70 11.74 -10.89
CA CYS A 173 -44.90 10.61 -9.98
C CYS A 173 -46.36 10.16 -9.84
N SER A 174 -46.60 8.86 -10.06
CA SER A 174 -47.53 8.09 -9.22
C SER A 174 -47.35 6.58 -9.49
N THR A 175 -47.29 5.86 -8.40
CA THR A 175 -47.41 4.43 -8.22
C THR A 175 -48.70 3.88 -8.81
N ALA A 176 -48.63 2.92 -9.72
CA ALA A 176 -49.64 1.87 -9.87
C ALA A 176 -49.12 0.76 -10.80
N ALA A 177 -49.24 -0.47 -10.35
CA ALA A 177 -49.03 -1.68 -11.14
C ALA A 177 -50.03 -1.71 -12.31
N PRO A 178 -49.66 -2.26 -13.47
CA PRO A 178 -50.66 -2.68 -14.44
C PRO A 178 -50.92 -4.17 -14.31
N ASP A 179 -52.22 -4.45 -14.29
CA ASP A 179 -52.80 -5.76 -14.39
C ASP A 179 -52.49 -6.46 -15.72
N THR A 180 -52.50 -7.76 -15.63
CA THR A 180 -52.44 -8.77 -16.64
C THR A 180 -53.48 -8.60 -17.76
N ASP A 181 -53.04 -8.79 -19.03
CA ASP A 181 -53.76 -9.72 -19.89
C ASP A 181 -52.97 -10.17 -21.12
N GLY A 182 -52.94 -11.48 -21.28
CA GLY A 182 -53.15 -12.24 -22.51
C GLY A 182 -51.98 -12.46 -23.50
N GLY A 183 -51.38 -13.64 -23.47
CA GLY A 183 -50.74 -14.18 -24.67
C GLY A 183 -49.57 -15.13 -24.43
N GLY A 184 -49.88 -16.40 -24.20
CA GLY A 184 -49.01 -17.56 -24.54
C GLY A 184 -47.57 -17.52 -24.20
N SER A 185 -47.17 -17.77 -22.95
CA SER A 185 -45.82 -18.16 -22.59
C SER A 185 -45.80 -19.65 -22.31
N SER A 186 -45.09 -20.42 -23.12
CA SER A 186 -44.49 -21.66 -22.60
C SER A 186 -43.62 -21.22 -21.42
N ASP A 187 -43.95 -21.63 -20.22
CA ASP A 187 -43.12 -21.53 -19.03
C ASP A 187 -41.85 -22.37 -19.27
N GLU A 188 -40.85 -21.77 -19.94
CA GLU A 188 -39.50 -22.35 -19.99
C GLU A 188 -38.90 -22.12 -18.61
N GLU A 189 -38.76 -23.18 -17.85
CA GLU A 189 -38.10 -23.21 -16.54
C GLU A 189 -36.68 -22.67 -16.68
N ALA A 190 -36.29 -21.75 -15.80
CA ALA A 190 -34.94 -21.16 -15.82
C ALA A 190 -33.90 -22.26 -15.61
N PRO A 191 -32.75 -22.24 -16.31
CA PRO A 191 -31.70 -23.25 -16.14
C PRO A 191 -31.14 -23.17 -14.71
N ASP A 192 -30.61 -24.32 -14.23
CA ASP A 192 -29.96 -24.43 -12.93
C ASP A 192 -28.59 -23.71 -12.86
N PHE A 193 -28.07 -23.27 -14.00
CA PHE A 193 -26.73 -22.64 -14.15
C PHE A 193 -25.54 -23.52 -13.72
N GLU A 194 -25.75 -24.82 -13.44
CA GLU A 194 -24.65 -25.74 -13.18
C GLU A 194 -23.93 -26.14 -14.48
N THR A 195 -24.61 -26.01 -15.61
CA THR A 195 -24.08 -26.23 -16.95
C THR A 195 -24.31 -25.02 -17.85
N ALA A 196 -23.58 -24.93 -18.96
CA ALA A 196 -23.76 -23.86 -19.93
C ALA A 196 -25.16 -23.97 -20.59
N PRO A 197 -26.04 -22.96 -20.46
CA PRO A 197 -27.40 -23.03 -20.96
C PRO A 197 -27.45 -22.89 -22.49
N SER A 198 -28.37 -23.65 -23.10
CA SER A 198 -28.77 -23.42 -24.49
C SER A 198 -29.83 -22.32 -24.54
N VAL A 199 -29.75 -21.44 -25.55
CA VAL A 199 -30.76 -20.39 -25.81
C VAL A 199 -31.06 -20.33 -27.28
N GLU A 200 -32.10 -19.57 -27.65
CA GLU A 200 -32.48 -19.40 -29.06
C GLU A 200 -31.26 -19.02 -29.95
N GLY A 201 -31.04 -19.78 -31.02
CA GLY A 201 -29.90 -19.62 -31.90
C GLY A 201 -28.60 -20.27 -31.44
N TRP A 202 -28.57 -20.84 -30.23
CA TRP A 202 -27.38 -21.48 -29.63
C TRP A 202 -27.72 -22.81 -28.98
N PHE A 203 -26.85 -23.80 -29.19
CA PHE A 203 -26.97 -25.14 -28.58
C PHE A 203 -25.65 -25.51 -27.91
N VAL A 204 -25.73 -25.95 -26.67
CA VAL A 204 -24.61 -26.54 -25.95
C VAL A 204 -24.85 -28.02 -25.82
N ASP A 205 -23.94 -28.85 -26.34
CA ASP A 205 -24.06 -30.30 -26.29
C ASP A 205 -23.60 -30.88 -24.93
N ALA A 206 -23.83 -32.15 -24.69
CA ALA A 206 -23.46 -32.85 -23.47
C ALA A 206 -21.94 -32.87 -23.17
N ARG A 207 -21.10 -32.49 -24.14
CA ARG A 207 -19.64 -32.33 -23.98
C ARG A 207 -19.22 -30.88 -23.71
N GLY A 208 -20.17 -29.97 -23.57
CA GLY A 208 -19.91 -28.54 -23.36
C GLY A 208 -19.47 -27.79 -24.62
N ARG A 209 -19.69 -28.30 -25.81
CA ARG A 209 -19.36 -27.61 -27.07
C ARG A 209 -20.51 -26.69 -27.46
N LEU A 210 -20.19 -25.47 -27.88
CA LEU A 210 -21.14 -24.44 -28.31
C LEU A 210 -21.33 -24.51 -29.84
N TRP A 211 -22.57 -24.57 -30.27
CA TRP A 211 -22.98 -24.60 -31.66
C TRP A 211 -23.95 -23.46 -31.98
N VAL A 212 -23.87 -22.94 -33.22
CA VAL A 212 -24.94 -22.09 -33.78
C VAL A 212 -26.05 -23.00 -34.31
N ARG A 213 -27.29 -22.72 -33.93
CA ARG A 213 -28.49 -23.37 -34.45
C ARG A 213 -29.10 -22.55 -35.58
N GLY A 214 -29.34 -23.16 -36.74
CA GLY A 214 -30.01 -22.53 -37.88
C GLY A 214 -31.50 -22.27 -37.62
N ARG A 215 -32.16 -21.51 -38.50
CA ARG A 215 -33.59 -21.23 -38.40
C ARG A 215 -34.46 -22.47 -38.62
N ASP A 216 -33.91 -23.50 -39.28
CA ASP A 216 -34.48 -24.83 -39.49
C ASP A 216 -34.36 -25.77 -38.28
N GLY A 217 -33.70 -25.29 -37.22
CA GLY A 217 -33.44 -26.08 -36.00
C GLY A 217 -32.18 -26.94 -36.07
N GLU A 218 -31.51 -27.06 -37.23
CA GLU A 218 -30.32 -27.85 -37.40
C GLU A 218 -29.05 -27.13 -36.87
N LEU A 219 -28.03 -27.91 -36.47
CA LEU A 219 -26.74 -27.40 -36.02
C LEU A 219 -25.90 -27.00 -37.24
N SER A 220 -25.67 -25.71 -37.43
CA SER A 220 -25.00 -25.18 -38.61
C SER A 220 -23.47 -25.10 -38.47
N ARG A 221 -22.97 -24.73 -37.31
CA ARG A 221 -21.52 -24.46 -37.09
C ARG A 221 -21.13 -24.60 -35.62
N SER A 222 -20.02 -25.31 -35.36
CA SER A 222 -19.38 -25.31 -34.05
C SER A 222 -18.65 -24.00 -33.82
N VAL A 223 -18.84 -23.38 -32.66
CA VAL A 223 -18.23 -22.11 -32.24
C VAL A 223 -16.99 -22.35 -31.38
N THR A 224 -17.14 -23.14 -30.33
CA THR A 224 -16.04 -23.51 -29.45
C THR A 224 -16.29 -24.90 -28.84
N SER A 225 -15.18 -25.59 -28.52
CA SER A 225 -15.23 -26.89 -27.82
C SER A 225 -15.51 -26.74 -26.32
N THR A 226 -15.53 -25.52 -25.79
CA THR A 226 -15.68 -25.24 -24.37
C THR A 226 -16.57 -24.01 -24.20
N ALA A 227 -17.88 -24.21 -24.06
CA ALA A 227 -18.84 -23.14 -23.86
C ALA A 227 -18.62 -22.48 -22.49
N PRO A 228 -18.31 -21.18 -22.41
CA PRO A 228 -18.28 -20.45 -21.15
C PRO A 228 -19.71 -20.02 -20.77
N TRP A 229 -20.02 -19.98 -19.47
CA TRP A 229 -21.28 -19.41 -18.99
C TRP A 229 -21.10 -18.68 -17.68
N VAL A 230 -22.02 -17.75 -17.37
CA VAL A 230 -22.08 -17.07 -16.08
C VAL A 230 -22.96 -17.86 -15.14
N ALA A 231 -22.35 -18.49 -14.14
CA ALA A 231 -23.05 -19.37 -13.19
C ALA A 231 -23.74 -18.57 -12.06
N ALA A 232 -23.15 -17.47 -11.63
CA ALA A 232 -23.70 -16.59 -10.58
C ALA A 232 -23.23 -15.16 -10.73
N ASP A 233 -23.93 -14.23 -10.11
CA ASP A 233 -23.49 -12.86 -9.86
C ASP A 233 -22.89 -12.81 -8.46
N LEU A 234 -21.63 -12.37 -8.35
CA LEU A 234 -20.96 -12.15 -7.08
C LEU A 234 -21.06 -10.67 -6.71
N VAL A 235 -21.71 -10.40 -5.58
CA VAL A 235 -21.86 -9.06 -5.03
C VAL A 235 -20.82 -8.88 -3.94
N ASP A 236 -19.86 -8.03 -4.17
CA ASP A 236 -18.82 -7.71 -3.19
C ASP A 236 -19.45 -7.01 -1.98
N VAL A 237 -19.18 -7.51 -0.77
CA VAL A 237 -19.81 -7.02 0.47
C VAL A 237 -19.35 -5.63 0.88
N ASP A 238 -18.12 -5.24 0.49
CA ASP A 238 -17.56 -3.94 0.86
C ASP A 238 -17.91 -2.85 -0.14
N THR A 239 -18.09 -3.25 -1.42
CA THR A 239 -18.22 -2.32 -2.53
C THR A 239 -19.62 -2.26 -3.10
N GLY A 240 -20.36 -3.34 -3.00
CA GLY A 240 -21.61 -3.55 -3.75
C GLY A 240 -21.38 -3.81 -5.24
N ASP A 241 -20.13 -3.88 -5.71
CA ASP A 241 -19.81 -4.16 -7.10
C ASP A 241 -20.23 -5.59 -7.47
N VAL A 242 -20.74 -5.77 -8.69
CA VAL A 242 -21.21 -7.06 -9.17
C VAL A 242 -20.24 -7.62 -10.21
N ARG A 243 -19.63 -8.77 -9.91
CA ARG A 243 -18.78 -9.53 -10.82
C ARG A 243 -19.50 -10.79 -11.28
N ALA A 244 -19.20 -11.26 -12.48
CA ALA A 244 -19.78 -12.46 -13.04
C ALA A 244 -18.90 -13.69 -12.72
N LEU A 245 -19.43 -14.69 -12.02
CA LEU A 245 -18.75 -15.97 -11.84
C LEU A 245 -18.85 -16.78 -13.13
N VAL A 246 -17.79 -16.81 -13.88
CA VAL A 246 -17.71 -17.51 -15.17
C VAL A 246 -17.17 -18.91 -14.95
N ARG A 247 -17.86 -19.89 -15.52
CA ARG A 247 -17.46 -21.30 -15.56
C ARG A 247 -17.15 -21.74 -16.99
N VAL A 248 -16.25 -22.71 -17.13
CA VAL A 248 -15.88 -23.34 -18.39
C VAL A 248 -15.67 -24.83 -18.13
N THR A 249 -16.32 -25.67 -18.93
CA THR A 249 -16.06 -27.13 -18.90
C THR A 249 -14.79 -27.43 -19.68
N VAL A 250 -13.82 -28.05 -19.03
CA VAL A 250 -12.53 -28.46 -19.62
C VAL A 250 -12.28 -29.95 -19.35
N PRO A 251 -11.36 -30.61 -20.06
CA PRO A 251 -10.94 -31.97 -19.69
C PRO A 251 -10.46 -31.99 -18.22
N GLY A 252 -11.07 -32.80 -17.39
CA GLY A 252 -10.76 -32.89 -15.96
C GLY A 252 -11.72 -32.14 -15.04
N GLY A 253 -12.77 -31.47 -15.57
CA GLY A 253 -13.82 -30.86 -14.76
C GLY A 253 -14.18 -29.42 -15.16
N VAL A 254 -14.83 -28.71 -14.25
CA VAL A 254 -15.22 -27.32 -14.44
C VAL A 254 -14.16 -26.40 -13.80
N ARG A 255 -13.74 -25.39 -14.52
CA ARG A 255 -12.94 -24.30 -13.97
C ARG A 255 -13.77 -23.03 -13.89
N GLU A 256 -13.51 -22.22 -12.87
CA GLU A 256 -14.28 -21.01 -12.65
C GLU A 256 -13.40 -19.83 -12.23
N ARG A 257 -13.89 -18.63 -12.50
CA ARG A 257 -13.29 -17.35 -12.09
C ARG A 257 -14.34 -16.24 -12.12
N ALA A 258 -14.28 -15.34 -11.16
CA ALA A 258 -15.03 -14.09 -11.25
C ALA A 258 -14.36 -13.12 -12.22
N LEU A 259 -15.15 -12.52 -13.08
CA LEU A 259 -14.72 -11.55 -14.10
C LEU A 259 -15.65 -10.34 -14.09
N ASP A 260 -15.07 -9.18 -14.39
CA ASP A 260 -15.88 -7.99 -14.60
C ASP A 260 -16.73 -8.10 -15.85
N ARG A 261 -17.97 -7.65 -15.81
CA ARG A 261 -18.89 -7.74 -16.94
C ARG A 261 -18.37 -7.04 -18.19
N GLU A 262 -17.64 -5.92 -18.02
CA GLU A 262 -16.99 -5.21 -19.13
C GLU A 262 -16.00 -6.12 -19.88
N VAL A 263 -15.28 -6.99 -19.19
CA VAL A 263 -14.34 -7.93 -19.78
C VAL A 263 -15.06 -8.96 -20.61
N LEU A 264 -16.17 -9.51 -20.10
CA LEU A 264 -16.97 -10.56 -20.80
C LEU A 264 -17.65 -10.04 -22.06
N LEU A 265 -18.10 -8.80 -22.06
CA LEU A 265 -18.81 -8.18 -23.18
C LEU A 265 -17.88 -7.57 -24.23
N ASN A 266 -16.58 -7.58 -24.00
CA ASN A 266 -15.56 -7.02 -24.88
C ASN A 266 -14.83 -8.14 -25.63
N GLN A 267 -14.95 -8.18 -26.96
CA GLN A 267 -14.37 -9.22 -27.82
C GLN A 267 -12.83 -9.32 -27.71
N SER A 268 -12.14 -8.22 -27.45
CA SER A 268 -10.68 -8.24 -27.30
C SER A 268 -10.25 -8.71 -25.91
N LYS A 269 -11.00 -8.33 -24.85
CA LYS A 269 -10.67 -8.66 -23.46
C LYS A 269 -11.07 -10.09 -23.08
N VAL A 270 -12.17 -10.60 -23.63
CA VAL A 270 -12.73 -11.93 -23.29
C VAL A 270 -11.76 -13.07 -23.60
N ILE A 271 -10.94 -12.95 -24.65
CA ILE A 271 -9.92 -13.93 -25.01
C ILE A 271 -8.91 -14.11 -23.86
N GLY A 272 -8.30 -13.00 -23.43
CA GLY A 272 -7.31 -13.01 -22.35
C GLY A 272 -7.88 -13.46 -21.01
N ALA A 273 -9.17 -13.23 -20.76
CA ALA A 273 -9.84 -13.62 -19.53
C ALA A 273 -10.22 -15.10 -19.49
N LEU A 274 -10.69 -15.67 -20.61
CA LEU A 274 -11.19 -17.05 -20.68
C LEU A 274 -10.09 -18.08 -21.05
N ALA A 275 -9.06 -17.70 -21.79
CA ALA A 275 -7.96 -18.59 -22.17
C ALA A 275 -7.25 -19.22 -20.96
N PRO A 276 -6.92 -18.50 -19.85
CA PRO A 276 -6.33 -19.10 -18.66
C PRO A 276 -7.23 -20.12 -17.94
N LEU A 277 -8.55 -20.07 -18.16
CA LEU A 277 -9.49 -21.09 -17.70
C LEU A 277 -9.48 -22.36 -18.57
N GLY A 278 -8.78 -22.33 -19.69
CA GLY A 278 -8.74 -23.42 -20.65
C GLY A 278 -9.87 -23.36 -21.69
N ALA A 279 -10.55 -22.22 -21.80
CA ALA A 279 -11.55 -22.01 -22.83
C ALA A 279 -10.90 -21.90 -24.21
N ASN A 280 -11.48 -22.58 -25.20
CA ASN A 280 -11.06 -22.49 -26.59
C ASN A 280 -11.68 -21.25 -27.24
N VAL A 281 -11.16 -20.06 -26.88
CA VAL A 281 -11.60 -18.76 -27.38
C VAL A 281 -10.43 -18.04 -28.06
N SER A 282 -10.63 -17.57 -29.25
CA SER A 282 -9.65 -16.89 -30.10
C SER A 282 -10.28 -15.72 -30.85
N SER A 283 -9.50 -14.95 -31.60
CA SER A 283 -10.02 -13.88 -32.45
C SER A 283 -11.04 -14.36 -33.51
N ALA A 284 -11.01 -15.64 -33.88
CA ALA A 284 -11.92 -16.23 -34.85
C ALA A 284 -13.34 -16.45 -34.29
N ASN A 285 -13.49 -16.74 -33.00
CA ASN A 285 -14.77 -17.09 -32.38
C ASN A 285 -15.21 -16.18 -31.22
N ALA A 286 -14.36 -15.26 -30.74
CA ALA A 286 -14.68 -14.36 -29.63
C ALA A 286 -15.97 -13.56 -29.83
N LYS A 287 -16.26 -13.13 -31.06
CA LYS A 287 -17.49 -12.43 -31.41
C LYS A 287 -18.74 -13.26 -31.13
N ASP A 288 -18.71 -14.54 -31.50
CA ASP A 288 -19.83 -15.45 -31.29
C ASP A 288 -19.96 -15.84 -29.82
N VAL A 289 -18.84 -16.03 -29.10
CA VAL A 289 -18.84 -16.29 -27.65
C VAL A 289 -19.45 -15.10 -26.89
N VAL A 290 -19.05 -13.87 -27.19
CA VAL A 290 -19.64 -12.66 -26.57
C VAL A 290 -21.12 -12.55 -26.89
N ARG A 291 -21.53 -12.87 -28.15
CA ARG A 291 -22.93 -12.85 -28.54
C ARG A 291 -23.74 -13.90 -27.80
N TYR A 292 -23.24 -15.13 -27.67
CA TYR A 292 -23.85 -16.19 -26.87
C TYR A 292 -24.06 -15.75 -25.42
N LEU A 293 -23.01 -15.25 -24.76
CA LEU A 293 -23.09 -14.75 -23.38
C LEU A 293 -24.12 -13.61 -23.25
N THR A 294 -24.22 -12.71 -24.23
CA THR A 294 -25.20 -11.64 -24.25
C THR A 294 -26.62 -12.14 -24.41
N ASP A 295 -26.82 -13.18 -25.24
CA ASP A 295 -28.13 -13.78 -25.48
C ASP A 295 -28.62 -14.58 -24.25
N VAL A 296 -27.70 -15.30 -23.57
CA VAL A 296 -27.97 -15.94 -22.26
C VAL A 296 -28.34 -14.91 -21.21
N GLU A 297 -27.59 -13.81 -21.13
CA GLU A 297 -27.85 -12.70 -20.20
C GLU A 297 -29.26 -12.12 -20.41
N ARG A 298 -29.63 -11.85 -21.66
CA ARG A 298 -30.93 -11.27 -22.00
C ARG A 298 -32.07 -12.22 -21.65
N ARG A 299 -31.87 -13.54 -21.81
CA ARG A 299 -32.94 -14.53 -21.59
C ARG A 299 -33.07 -14.92 -20.14
N PHE A 300 -31.98 -15.17 -19.44
CA PHE A 300 -31.95 -15.79 -18.12
C PHE A 300 -31.23 -14.96 -17.04
N GLY A 301 -30.74 -13.74 -17.35
CA GLY A 301 -29.98 -12.94 -16.39
C GLY A 301 -30.76 -12.60 -15.11
N TRP A 302 -32.08 -12.50 -15.21
CA TRP A 302 -32.99 -12.25 -14.07
C TRP A 302 -33.10 -13.43 -13.09
N ALA A 303 -32.90 -14.65 -13.56
CA ALA A 303 -33.01 -15.89 -12.78
C ALA A 303 -31.65 -16.36 -12.21
N ARG A 304 -30.56 -15.66 -12.54
CA ARG A 304 -29.22 -16.06 -12.15
C ARG A 304 -29.06 -15.99 -10.63
N PRO A 305 -28.43 -17.01 -10.01
CA PRO A 305 -28.09 -16.98 -8.60
C PRO A 305 -27.22 -15.78 -8.25
N ARG A 306 -27.44 -15.19 -7.09
CA ARG A 306 -26.59 -14.15 -6.51
C ARG A 306 -25.93 -14.69 -5.26
N ALA A 307 -24.63 -14.50 -5.14
CA ALA A 307 -23.86 -14.85 -3.97
C ALA A 307 -23.08 -13.59 -3.50
N ARG A 308 -22.90 -13.49 -2.21
CA ARG A 308 -22.05 -12.45 -1.62
C ARG A 308 -20.59 -12.87 -1.78
N SER A 309 -19.69 -11.90 -1.96
CA SER A 309 -18.26 -12.17 -2.10
C SER A 309 -17.41 -11.16 -1.36
N VAL A 310 -16.18 -11.55 -1.04
CA VAL A 310 -15.17 -10.71 -0.42
C VAL A 310 -13.82 -11.01 -1.06
N VAL A 311 -12.99 -9.99 -1.21
CA VAL A 311 -11.66 -10.12 -1.86
C VAL A 311 -10.50 -10.16 -0.86
N HIS A 312 -10.76 -9.93 0.42
CA HIS A 312 -9.78 -9.93 1.49
C HIS A 312 -9.96 -11.10 2.47
N LEU A 313 -8.96 -11.35 3.27
CA LEU A 313 -8.97 -12.29 4.39
C LEU A 313 -9.61 -11.64 5.65
N GLY A 314 -9.81 -12.43 6.71
CA GLY A 314 -10.43 -11.93 7.94
C GLY A 314 -11.96 -11.95 7.89
N TRP A 315 -12.62 -11.06 8.61
CA TRP A 315 -14.09 -11.00 8.73
C TRP A 315 -14.72 -10.54 7.40
N ALA A 316 -15.51 -11.41 6.82
CA ALA A 316 -16.04 -11.21 5.46
C ALA A 316 -17.17 -10.17 5.37
N ASP A 317 -17.98 -10.03 6.41
CA ASP A 317 -19.16 -9.13 6.43
C ASP A 317 -19.33 -8.53 7.83
N GLY A 318 -18.31 -7.80 8.26
CA GLY A 318 -18.22 -7.26 9.59
C GLY A 318 -17.80 -8.28 10.65
N PRO A 319 -17.51 -7.80 11.87
CA PRO A 319 -16.98 -8.62 12.95
C PRO A 319 -17.88 -9.79 13.33
N LEU A 320 -17.28 -10.91 13.69
CA LEU A 320 -17.93 -12.18 14.13
C LEU A 320 -18.72 -12.90 13.02
N SER A 321 -18.69 -12.42 11.78
CA SER A 321 -19.22 -13.10 10.60
C SER A 321 -18.34 -14.27 10.14
N ALA A 322 -18.47 -14.73 8.87
CA ALA A 322 -17.53 -15.67 8.28
C ALA A 322 -16.11 -15.08 8.26
N PHE A 323 -15.10 -15.89 8.56
CA PHE A 323 -13.69 -15.49 8.60
C PHE A 323 -12.91 -16.16 7.47
N MET A 324 -12.45 -15.39 6.51
CA MET A 324 -11.74 -15.92 5.35
C MET A 324 -10.25 -16.12 5.64
N PRO A 325 -9.64 -17.23 5.19
CA PRO A 325 -10.23 -18.29 4.37
C PRO A 325 -10.73 -19.49 5.20
N TYR A 326 -10.95 -19.36 6.50
CA TYR A 326 -11.28 -20.49 7.37
C TYR A 326 -12.67 -21.07 7.09
N ASP A 327 -13.61 -20.24 6.68
CA ASP A 327 -15.00 -20.60 6.41
C ASP A 327 -15.29 -20.72 4.91
N LEU A 328 -14.30 -21.15 4.12
CA LEU A 328 -14.52 -21.44 2.70
C LEU A 328 -15.63 -22.47 2.52
N GLY A 329 -16.68 -22.09 1.78
CA GLY A 329 -17.84 -22.95 1.53
C GLY A 329 -18.83 -23.07 2.71
N ALA A 330 -18.57 -22.40 3.81
CA ALA A 330 -19.50 -22.27 4.92
C ALA A 330 -20.18 -20.89 4.87
N GLY A 331 -21.48 -20.86 4.63
CA GLY A 331 -22.23 -19.62 4.55
C GLY A 331 -22.45 -19.11 3.11
N ASP A 332 -23.01 -17.90 3.03
CA ASP A 332 -23.43 -17.23 1.79
C ASP A 332 -22.37 -16.28 1.19
N VAL A 333 -21.17 -16.19 1.81
CA VAL A 333 -20.09 -15.31 1.37
C VAL A 333 -18.96 -16.15 0.75
N ARG A 334 -18.59 -15.80 -0.47
CA ARG A 334 -17.52 -16.44 -1.22
C ARG A 334 -16.23 -15.60 -1.16
N PHE A 335 -15.09 -16.25 -0.92
CA PHE A 335 -13.78 -15.62 -1.07
C PHE A 335 -13.38 -15.58 -2.55
N ASP A 336 -13.20 -14.40 -3.11
CA ASP A 336 -12.96 -14.16 -4.53
C ASP A 336 -11.78 -13.18 -4.77
N PRO A 337 -10.55 -13.53 -4.33
CA PRO A 337 -9.37 -12.73 -4.57
C PRO A 337 -8.95 -12.76 -6.04
N SER A 338 -8.13 -11.80 -6.46
CA SER A 338 -7.43 -11.89 -7.74
C SER A 338 -6.50 -13.12 -7.77
N PRO A 339 -6.10 -13.63 -8.96
CA PRO A 339 -5.22 -14.80 -9.05
C PRO A 339 -3.91 -14.68 -8.27
N ASP A 340 -3.30 -13.49 -8.29
CA ASP A 340 -2.04 -13.24 -7.58
C ASP A 340 -2.26 -13.16 -6.06
N GLU A 341 -3.39 -12.59 -5.62
CA GLU A 341 -3.79 -12.56 -4.22
C GLU A 341 -4.19 -13.94 -3.70
N ALA A 342 -4.81 -14.79 -4.54
CA ALA A 342 -5.12 -16.17 -4.19
C ALA A 342 -3.85 -16.98 -3.86
N VAL A 343 -2.74 -16.76 -4.58
CA VAL A 343 -1.44 -17.37 -4.26
C VAL A 343 -0.95 -16.90 -2.90
N LYS A 344 -1.08 -15.60 -2.59
CA LYS A 344 -0.68 -15.03 -1.28
C LYS A 344 -1.60 -15.44 -0.12
N ALA A 345 -2.82 -15.88 -0.40
CA ALA A 345 -3.75 -16.42 0.59
C ALA A 345 -3.51 -17.90 0.93
N ARG A 346 -2.77 -18.66 0.11
CA ARG A 346 -2.49 -20.08 0.34
C ARG A 346 -1.95 -20.41 1.73
N PRO A 347 -0.98 -19.66 2.31
CA PRO A 347 -0.46 -19.97 3.63
C PRO A 347 -1.52 -20.11 4.73
N PHE A 348 -2.69 -19.51 4.54
CA PHE A 348 -3.80 -19.50 5.51
C PHE A 348 -4.83 -20.61 5.26
N MET A 349 -4.81 -21.25 4.08
CA MET A 349 -5.85 -22.20 3.70
C MET A 349 -5.69 -23.55 4.38
N GLU A 350 -4.47 -24.05 4.49
CA GLU A 350 -4.17 -25.37 4.99
C GLU A 350 -3.40 -25.30 6.32
N PRO A 351 -4.01 -25.66 7.47
CA PRO A 351 -3.29 -25.76 8.72
C PRO A 351 -2.42 -26.99 8.72
N ALA A 352 -1.29 -26.95 9.41
CA ALA A 352 -0.42 -28.09 9.66
C ALA A 352 -0.37 -28.45 11.15
N GLY A 353 -0.34 -29.75 11.42
CA GLY A 353 -0.27 -30.27 12.78
C GLY A 353 -1.58 -30.16 13.56
N THR A 354 -1.48 -30.00 14.88
CA THR A 354 -2.64 -29.94 15.76
C THR A 354 -2.54 -28.75 16.73
N LEU A 355 -3.70 -28.25 17.19
CA LEU A 355 -3.74 -27.19 18.21
C LEU A 355 -3.00 -27.59 19.49
N ALA A 356 -3.16 -28.83 19.94
CA ALA A 356 -2.54 -29.34 21.17
C ALA A 356 -0.98 -29.30 21.05
N ALA A 357 -0.44 -29.79 19.94
CA ALA A 357 1.01 -29.76 19.71
C ALA A 357 1.55 -28.34 19.55
N TRP A 358 0.79 -27.45 18.90
CA TRP A 358 1.15 -26.03 18.79
C TRP A 358 1.19 -25.37 20.17
N VAL A 359 0.15 -25.57 21.00
CA VAL A 359 0.06 -25.02 22.37
C VAL A 359 1.19 -25.57 23.25
N GLU A 360 1.40 -26.89 23.24
CA GLU A 360 2.45 -27.55 24.04
C GLU A 360 3.84 -26.97 23.73
N GLY A 361 4.11 -26.69 22.45
CA GLY A 361 5.40 -26.17 22.04
C GLY A 361 5.59 -24.66 22.22
N VAL A 362 4.49 -23.86 22.13
CA VAL A 362 4.57 -22.39 22.22
C VAL A 362 4.43 -21.91 23.69
N ALA A 363 3.63 -22.58 24.51
CA ALA A 363 3.35 -22.16 25.88
C ALA A 363 4.61 -21.96 26.76
N PRO A 364 5.66 -22.79 26.69
CA PRO A 364 6.86 -22.57 27.50
C PRO A 364 7.56 -21.24 27.17
N ALA A 365 7.71 -20.89 25.90
CA ALA A 365 8.32 -19.62 25.49
C ALA A 365 7.45 -18.42 25.89
N ARG A 366 6.12 -18.56 25.76
CA ARG A 366 5.15 -17.55 26.21
C ARG A 366 5.22 -17.31 27.73
N ALA A 367 5.45 -18.35 28.51
CA ALA A 367 5.58 -18.25 29.98
C ALA A 367 6.95 -17.65 30.38
N ALA A 368 8.03 -17.99 29.66
CA ALA A 368 9.38 -17.57 30.00
C ALA A 368 9.69 -16.12 29.59
N SER A 369 9.06 -15.60 28.52
CA SER A 369 9.41 -14.29 27.96
C SER A 369 8.18 -13.38 27.79
N MET A 370 8.18 -12.25 28.49
CA MET A 370 7.15 -11.22 28.33
C MET A 370 7.20 -10.57 26.95
N ALA A 371 8.39 -10.43 26.35
CA ALA A 371 8.54 -9.92 24.97
C ALA A 371 7.87 -10.85 23.96
N PHE A 372 8.16 -12.16 24.05
CA PHE A 372 7.50 -13.18 23.23
C PHE A 372 5.99 -13.16 23.41
N ARG A 373 5.53 -13.11 24.68
CA ARG A 373 4.11 -13.07 25.03
C ARG A 373 3.42 -11.85 24.46
N CYS A 374 4.04 -10.67 24.52
CA CYS A 374 3.50 -9.42 23.98
C CYS A 374 3.36 -9.46 22.44
N VAL A 375 4.37 -9.95 21.72
CA VAL A 375 4.33 -10.11 20.27
C VAL A 375 3.27 -11.13 19.85
N LEU A 376 3.13 -12.23 20.60
CA LEU A 376 2.11 -13.23 20.35
C LEU A 376 0.70 -12.67 20.63
N ALA A 377 0.53 -11.87 21.70
CA ALA A 377 -0.71 -11.17 22.01
C ALA A 377 -1.10 -10.20 20.88
N ALA A 378 -0.13 -9.51 20.25
CA ALA A 378 -0.40 -8.65 19.09
C ALA A 378 -0.97 -9.42 17.90
N SER A 379 -0.55 -10.68 17.73
CA SER A 379 -1.12 -11.55 16.69
C SER A 379 -2.61 -11.83 16.95
N PHE A 380 -2.97 -12.25 18.17
CA PHE A 380 -4.37 -12.48 18.56
C PHE A 380 -5.20 -11.21 18.65
N ALA A 381 -4.58 -10.04 18.83
CA ALA A 381 -5.28 -8.75 18.88
C ALA A 381 -5.79 -8.28 17.52
N SER A 382 -5.22 -8.75 16.42
CA SER A 382 -5.57 -8.28 15.06
C SER A 382 -7.06 -8.38 14.75
N PRO A 383 -7.77 -9.50 14.93
CA PRO A 383 -9.20 -9.59 14.63
C PRO A 383 -10.09 -8.78 15.60
N LEU A 384 -9.54 -8.37 16.75
CA LEU A 384 -10.24 -7.53 17.72
C LEU A 384 -10.26 -6.05 17.29
N VAL A 385 -9.36 -5.62 16.41
CA VAL A 385 -9.30 -4.21 15.96
C VAL A 385 -10.60 -3.78 15.29
N SER A 386 -11.11 -4.58 14.36
CA SER A 386 -12.40 -4.32 13.71
C SER A 386 -13.58 -4.56 14.68
N LEU A 387 -13.50 -5.60 15.50
CA LEU A 387 -14.53 -5.96 16.46
C LEU A 387 -14.79 -4.86 17.49
N LEU A 388 -13.73 -4.20 17.94
CA LEU A 388 -13.80 -3.13 18.96
C LEU A 388 -13.85 -1.72 18.35
N GLY A 389 -13.67 -1.60 17.02
CA GLY A 389 -13.63 -0.30 16.35
C GLY A 389 -12.43 0.57 16.78
N VAL A 390 -11.34 -0.05 17.26
CA VAL A 390 -10.15 0.66 17.71
C VAL A 390 -9.20 0.97 16.55
N GLN A 391 -8.27 1.90 16.78
CA GLN A 391 -7.28 2.26 15.79
C GLN A 391 -6.21 1.18 15.66
N THR A 392 -5.78 0.90 14.43
CA THR A 392 -4.63 0.03 14.16
C THR A 392 -3.31 0.68 14.61
N PHE A 393 -2.36 -0.13 15.06
CA PHE A 393 -1.04 0.32 15.48
C PHE A 393 0.02 -0.75 15.17
N ILE A 394 1.26 -0.43 15.46
CA ILE A 394 2.42 -1.27 15.14
C ILE A 394 3.05 -1.75 16.45
N VAL A 395 3.37 -3.03 16.52
CA VAL A 395 4.22 -3.61 17.58
C VAL A 395 5.58 -3.89 16.96
N TYR A 396 6.59 -3.17 17.40
CA TYR A 396 7.94 -3.25 16.87
C TYR A 396 8.91 -3.77 17.92
N LEU A 397 9.49 -4.93 17.67
CA LEU A 397 10.49 -5.57 18.53
C LEU A 397 11.88 -5.35 17.96
N TRP A 398 12.76 -4.68 18.71
CA TRP A 398 14.12 -4.45 18.29
C TRP A 398 15.15 -4.88 19.33
N GLY A 399 16.39 -5.08 18.91
CA GLY A 399 17.47 -5.52 19.76
C GLY A 399 18.58 -6.20 18.99
N ARG A 400 19.53 -6.81 19.69
CA ARG A 400 20.71 -7.43 19.09
C ARG A 400 20.36 -8.50 18.05
N SER A 401 21.21 -8.66 17.05
CA SER A 401 21.12 -9.78 16.12
C SER A 401 21.21 -11.11 16.87
N ARG A 402 20.49 -12.14 16.38
CA ARG A 402 20.41 -13.49 16.97
C ARG A 402 19.77 -13.57 18.37
N SER A 403 18.97 -12.59 18.76
CA SER A 403 18.21 -12.60 20.03
C SER A 403 16.87 -13.36 19.97
N GLY A 404 16.56 -14.03 18.85
CA GLY A 404 15.32 -14.80 18.68
C GLY A 404 14.13 -14.00 18.20
N LYS A 405 14.32 -12.81 17.60
CA LYS A 405 13.24 -11.96 17.05
C LYS A 405 12.47 -12.65 15.92
N THR A 406 13.19 -13.18 14.92
CA THR A 406 12.56 -13.90 13.79
C THR A 406 11.77 -15.14 14.23
N PRO A 407 12.27 -16.05 15.11
CA PRO A 407 11.42 -17.11 15.68
C PRO A 407 10.19 -16.62 16.43
N THR A 408 10.27 -15.47 17.10
CA THR A 408 9.10 -14.86 17.78
C THR A 408 8.07 -14.37 16.77
N LEU A 409 8.50 -13.71 15.69
CA LEU A 409 7.62 -13.33 14.57
C LEU A 409 6.98 -14.56 13.91
N LYS A 410 7.77 -15.62 13.69
CA LYS A 410 7.24 -16.85 13.10
C LYS A 410 6.21 -17.51 14.01
N ALA A 411 6.39 -17.47 15.34
CA ALA A 411 5.38 -17.94 16.28
C ALA A 411 4.10 -17.09 16.19
N ALA A 412 4.21 -15.77 16.11
CA ALA A 412 3.06 -14.89 15.91
C ALA A 412 2.35 -15.16 14.57
N GLY A 413 3.10 -15.39 13.48
CA GLY A 413 2.55 -15.71 12.18
C GLY A 413 1.89 -17.09 12.13
N SER A 414 2.46 -18.09 12.82
CA SER A 414 1.94 -19.46 12.86
C SER A 414 0.55 -19.58 13.48
N VAL A 415 0.11 -18.58 14.22
CA VAL A 415 -1.28 -18.51 14.71
C VAL A 415 -2.26 -18.65 13.55
N TRP A 416 -1.99 -17.96 12.45
CA TRP A 416 -2.90 -17.79 11.31
C TRP A 416 -2.62 -18.72 10.13
N GLY A 417 -1.36 -18.99 9.83
CA GLY A 417 -0.96 -19.76 8.64
C GLY A 417 0.49 -20.18 8.66
N ASP A 418 0.97 -20.67 7.52
CA ASP A 418 2.35 -21.14 7.34
C ASP A 418 3.35 -19.96 7.44
N PRO A 419 4.24 -19.95 8.45
CA PRO A 419 5.23 -18.91 8.65
C PRO A 419 6.51 -19.11 7.83
N THR A 420 6.53 -20.05 6.87
CA THR A 420 7.71 -20.36 6.06
C THR A 420 8.04 -19.22 5.11
N GLU A 421 9.31 -18.88 5.00
CA GLU A 421 9.79 -17.88 4.07
C GLU A 421 9.81 -18.42 2.63
N GLY A 422 9.52 -17.56 1.66
CA GLY A 422 9.51 -17.94 0.24
C GLY A 422 8.79 -16.90 -0.61
N ALA A 423 8.76 -17.14 -1.91
CA ALA A 423 8.11 -16.24 -2.87
C ALA A 423 6.61 -16.03 -2.57
N ASP A 424 5.93 -17.06 -2.07
CA ASP A 424 4.51 -17.04 -1.74
C ASP A 424 4.23 -16.78 -0.25
N SER A 425 5.28 -16.54 0.55
CA SER A 425 5.17 -16.22 1.98
C SER A 425 4.31 -14.99 2.20
N TYR A 426 3.54 -15.00 3.29
CA TYR A 426 2.87 -13.81 3.74
C TYR A 426 3.75 -12.90 4.61
N PHE A 427 4.90 -13.40 5.07
CA PHE A 427 5.93 -12.59 5.71
C PHE A 427 6.50 -11.58 4.73
N ARG A 428 6.61 -10.35 5.17
CA ARG A 428 7.20 -9.25 4.40
C ARG A 428 8.60 -8.94 4.92
N THR A 429 9.43 -8.41 4.05
CA THR A 429 10.76 -7.93 4.38
C THR A 429 10.95 -6.52 3.82
N PHE A 430 12.02 -5.85 4.22
CA PHE A 430 12.35 -4.54 3.68
C PHE A 430 12.83 -4.56 2.21
N ALA A 431 13.00 -5.74 1.62
CA ALA A 431 13.21 -5.90 0.18
C ALA A 431 11.92 -5.65 -0.62
N ASP A 432 10.76 -5.77 0.03
CA ASP A 432 9.46 -5.46 -0.56
C ASP A 432 9.29 -3.95 -0.74
N THR A 433 8.59 -3.52 -1.78
CA THR A 433 8.25 -2.10 -1.94
C THR A 433 7.20 -1.68 -0.91
N PRO A 434 7.22 -0.42 -0.41
CA PRO A 434 6.19 0.07 0.51
C PRO A 434 4.76 -0.15 -0.01
N LYS A 435 4.53 0.01 -1.31
CA LYS A 435 3.22 -0.23 -1.94
C LYS A 435 2.79 -1.69 -1.86
N SER A 436 3.72 -2.65 -2.04
CA SER A 436 3.39 -4.08 -1.94
C SER A 436 3.06 -4.48 -0.50
N ILE A 437 3.71 -3.88 0.49
CA ILE A 437 3.41 -4.12 1.91
C ILE A 437 2.02 -3.57 2.26
N VAL A 438 1.70 -2.36 1.82
CA VAL A 438 0.37 -1.76 2.02
C VAL A 438 -0.72 -2.61 1.33
N ARG A 439 -0.47 -3.08 0.10
CA ARG A 439 -1.41 -3.98 -0.60
C ARG A 439 -1.60 -5.31 0.13
N ALA A 440 -0.54 -5.84 0.74
CA ALA A 440 -0.65 -7.02 1.61
C ALA A 440 -1.54 -6.75 2.84
N ALA A 441 -1.44 -5.56 3.46
CA ALA A 441 -2.32 -5.19 4.55
C ALA A 441 -3.80 -5.16 4.14
N VAL A 442 -4.11 -4.66 2.95
CA VAL A 442 -5.47 -4.69 2.38
C VAL A 442 -5.98 -6.13 2.22
N LEU A 443 -5.14 -7.03 1.68
CA LEU A 443 -5.51 -8.45 1.52
C LEU A 443 -5.70 -9.14 2.87
N LEU A 444 -4.81 -8.90 3.85
CA LEU A 444 -4.85 -9.53 5.17
C LEU A 444 -6.02 -9.05 6.03
N HIS A 445 -6.38 -7.81 5.90
CA HIS A 445 -7.48 -7.06 6.53
C HIS A 445 -7.55 -7.18 8.06
N ASP A 446 -7.93 -8.33 8.64
CA ASP A 446 -8.00 -8.58 10.10
C ASP A 446 -6.88 -9.52 10.60
N ILE A 447 -6.05 -10.05 9.70
CA ILE A 447 -4.89 -10.89 10.01
C ILE A 447 -3.64 -10.00 10.11
N PRO A 448 -2.74 -10.19 11.09
CA PRO A 448 -1.62 -9.28 11.28
C PRO A 448 -0.67 -9.24 10.08
N VAL A 449 -0.19 -8.05 9.75
CA VAL A 449 0.92 -7.87 8.81
C VAL A 449 2.23 -8.18 9.54
N ILE A 450 3.01 -9.11 9.04
CA ILE A 450 4.31 -9.50 9.62
C ILE A 450 5.43 -8.97 8.73
N ILE A 451 6.37 -8.22 9.35
CA ILE A 451 7.52 -7.64 8.65
C ILE A 451 8.80 -8.00 9.39
N ASP A 452 9.65 -8.83 8.79
CA ASP A 452 10.96 -9.15 9.35
C ASP A 452 12.05 -8.23 8.79
N GLU A 453 13.03 -7.88 9.63
CA GLU A 453 14.18 -7.04 9.29
C GLU A 453 13.79 -5.70 8.63
N LEU A 454 12.99 -4.88 9.30
CA LEU A 454 12.54 -3.56 8.81
C LEU A 454 13.69 -2.63 8.32
N GLN A 455 14.94 -2.98 8.57
CA GLN A 455 16.12 -2.14 8.29
C GLN A 455 17.15 -2.75 7.36
N SER A 456 16.81 -3.80 6.61
CA SER A 456 17.77 -4.51 5.76
C SER A 456 18.33 -3.64 4.61
N LYS A 457 19.52 -3.99 4.15
CA LYS A 457 20.58 -3.19 3.49
C LYS A 457 20.31 -2.62 2.08
N GLY A 458 19.10 -2.62 1.54
CA GLY A 458 18.87 -2.46 0.09
C GLY A 458 18.44 -1.09 -0.46
N ALA A 459 18.14 -0.08 0.33
CA ALA A 459 17.62 1.19 -0.20
C ALA A 459 18.74 2.13 -0.68
N VAL A 460 18.64 2.60 -1.92
CA VAL A 460 19.49 3.65 -2.50
C VAL A 460 19.19 4.98 -1.79
N GLY A 461 20.15 5.50 -1.06
CA GLY A 461 20.05 6.76 -0.30
C GLY A 461 20.87 6.70 0.99
N GLY A 462 21.40 7.83 1.44
CA GLY A 462 22.11 7.90 2.72
C GLY A 462 21.22 7.46 3.91
N GLN A 463 21.81 7.25 5.10
CA GLN A 463 21.07 6.77 6.30
C GLN A 463 19.79 7.56 6.61
N ALA A 464 19.79 8.88 6.38
CA ALA A 464 18.63 9.74 6.58
C ALA A 464 17.45 9.40 5.62
N GLY A 465 17.72 9.15 4.34
CA GLY A 465 16.69 8.79 3.37
C GLY A 465 16.06 7.42 3.65
N LYS A 466 16.85 6.47 4.14
CA LYS A 466 16.35 5.14 4.55
C LYS A 466 15.37 5.23 5.72
N ARG A 467 15.71 6.04 6.71
CA ARG A 467 14.86 6.26 7.89
C ARG A 467 13.53 6.88 7.51
N GLN A 468 13.53 7.87 6.62
CA GLN A 468 12.30 8.53 6.15
C GLN A 468 11.35 7.54 5.46
N VAL A 469 11.87 6.63 4.63
CA VAL A 469 11.05 5.59 3.96
C VAL A 469 10.39 4.65 4.98
N VAL A 470 11.12 4.27 6.04
CA VAL A 470 10.56 3.44 7.13
C VAL A 470 9.47 4.18 7.88
N GLU A 471 9.73 5.42 8.28
CA GLU A 471 8.75 6.27 8.99
C GLU A 471 7.48 6.47 8.15
N ASP A 472 7.61 6.75 6.85
CA ASP A 472 6.48 6.89 5.92
C ASP A 472 5.67 5.60 5.76
N LEU A 473 6.35 4.44 5.74
CA LEU A 473 5.69 3.14 5.68
C LEU A 473 4.93 2.86 6.98
N LEU A 474 5.57 3.03 8.14
CA LEU A 474 4.94 2.83 9.45
C LEU A 474 3.74 3.75 9.62
N TYR A 475 3.89 5.03 9.25
CA TYR A 475 2.77 5.96 9.25
C TYR A 475 1.62 5.49 8.35
N SER A 476 1.93 5.05 7.12
CA SER A 476 0.91 4.56 6.19
C SER A 476 0.19 3.33 6.74
N LEU A 477 0.91 2.36 7.31
CA LEU A 477 0.32 1.15 7.90
C LEU A 477 -0.58 1.48 9.10
N SER A 478 -0.23 2.48 9.90
CA SER A 478 -1.02 2.91 11.06
C SER A 478 -2.27 3.71 10.73
N LEU A 479 -2.48 4.11 9.45
CA LEU A 479 -3.70 4.81 9.01
C LEU A 479 -4.90 3.87 8.87
N GLY A 480 -4.68 2.58 8.58
CA GLY A 480 -5.74 1.61 8.33
C GLY A 480 -6.40 1.71 6.94
N HIS A 481 -5.85 2.52 6.03
CA HIS A 481 -6.33 2.66 4.65
C HIS A 481 -5.21 3.15 3.71
N GLU A 482 -5.33 2.85 2.44
CA GLU A 482 -4.43 3.35 1.40
C GLU A 482 -4.53 4.87 1.25
N ARG A 483 -3.47 5.48 0.77
CA ARG A 483 -3.48 6.92 0.41
C ARG A 483 -4.44 7.13 -0.75
N GLY A 484 -5.27 8.18 -0.66
CA GLY A 484 -6.17 8.57 -1.75
C GLY A 484 -5.39 8.83 -3.04
N ALA A 485 -5.90 8.28 -4.14
CA ALA A 485 -5.35 8.47 -5.48
C ALA A 485 -6.47 8.82 -6.46
N LEU A 486 -6.11 9.35 -7.61
CA LEU A 486 -7.06 9.65 -8.68
C LEU A 486 -6.85 8.65 -9.83
N ASN A 487 -7.94 8.22 -10.42
CA ASN A 487 -7.95 7.51 -11.69
C ASN A 487 -7.46 8.40 -12.84
N SER A 488 -7.18 7.81 -13.98
CA SER A 488 -6.77 8.55 -15.19
C SER A 488 -7.79 9.58 -15.67
N ASP A 489 -9.07 9.41 -15.32
CA ASP A 489 -10.18 10.32 -15.60
C ASP A 489 -10.43 11.37 -14.49
N ARG A 490 -9.52 11.46 -13.50
CA ARG A 490 -9.58 12.36 -12.33
C ARG A 490 -10.72 12.06 -11.34
N THR A 491 -11.39 10.94 -11.45
CA THR A 491 -12.28 10.46 -10.40
C THR A 491 -11.44 9.91 -9.23
N MET A 492 -12.00 9.93 -8.02
CA MET A 492 -11.32 9.37 -6.85
C MET A 492 -11.19 7.85 -7.01
N MET A 493 -9.97 7.36 -6.93
CA MET A 493 -9.71 5.93 -6.83
C MET A 493 -10.15 5.44 -5.46
N ARG A 494 -10.85 4.30 -5.41
CA ARG A 494 -11.20 3.70 -4.14
C ARG A 494 -9.94 3.23 -3.42
N ALA A 495 -9.77 3.66 -2.17
CA ALA A 495 -8.69 3.22 -1.32
C ALA A 495 -9.05 1.89 -0.64
N GLY A 496 -8.14 0.94 -0.64
CA GLY A 496 -8.25 -0.27 0.19
C GLY A 496 -8.13 0.08 1.67
N SER A 497 -8.72 -0.74 2.54
CA SER A 497 -8.66 -0.56 4.00
C SER A 497 -8.24 -1.85 4.69
N TRP A 498 -7.78 -1.73 5.93
CA TRP A 498 -7.45 -2.85 6.81
C TRP A 498 -7.70 -2.48 8.27
N ARG A 499 -7.91 -3.50 9.08
CA ARG A 499 -8.19 -3.39 10.53
C ARG A 499 -7.37 -4.41 11.30
N CYS A 500 -6.07 -4.48 11.04
CA CYS A 500 -5.15 -5.40 11.70
C CYS A 500 -3.96 -4.68 12.32
N LEU A 501 -3.22 -5.36 13.16
CA LEU A 501 -1.95 -4.87 13.67
C LEU A 501 -0.82 -5.20 12.69
N THR A 502 0.22 -4.37 12.70
CA THR A 502 1.49 -4.70 12.07
C THR A 502 2.47 -5.13 13.16
N ILE A 503 3.10 -6.27 12.96
CA ILE A 503 4.14 -6.79 13.86
C ILE A 503 5.45 -6.79 13.09
N ALA A 504 6.45 -6.07 13.58
CA ALA A 504 7.70 -5.92 12.88
C ALA A 504 8.92 -6.08 13.79
N THR A 505 10.07 -6.46 13.20
CA THR A 505 11.35 -6.53 13.92
C THR A 505 12.44 -5.71 13.26
N GLY A 506 13.49 -5.44 14.03
CA GLY A 506 14.72 -4.81 13.53
C GLY A 506 15.86 -4.85 14.53
N GLU A 507 16.99 -4.23 14.16
CA GLU A 507 18.18 -4.16 15.02
C GLU A 507 18.31 -2.83 15.76
N ILE A 508 17.68 -1.78 15.26
CA ILE A 508 17.73 -0.43 15.84
C ILE A 508 16.31 0.14 16.01
N PRO A 509 16.14 1.13 16.90
CA PRO A 509 14.83 1.77 17.07
C PRO A 509 14.37 2.50 15.80
N VAL A 510 13.08 2.49 15.54
CA VAL A 510 12.46 3.21 14.41
C VAL A 510 11.85 4.53 14.87
N VAL A 511 11.37 4.61 16.11
CA VAL A 511 10.89 5.85 16.72
C VAL A 511 12.11 6.60 17.27
N GLY A 512 12.44 7.72 16.65
CA GLY A 512 13.56 8.57 17.07
C GLY A 512 13.13 9.94 17.55
N SER A 513 14.10 10.74 17.99
CA SER A 513 13.88 12.11 18.45
C SER A 513 13.24 13.03 17.40
N SER A 514 13.37 12.70 16.12
CA SER A 514 12.79 13.46 14.99
C SER A 514 11.47 12.89 14.47
N THR A 515 11.03 11.72 14.97
CA THR A 515 9.79 11.08 14.51
C THR A 515 8.58 11.91 14.95
N GLN A 516 7.65 12.14 14.02
CA GLN A 516 6.42 12.86 14.31
C GLN A 516 5.65 12.17 15.44
N GLN A 517 5.15 12.90 16.41
CA GLN A 517 4.45 12.38 17.59
C GLN A 517 3.28 11.45 17.23
N GLY A 518 2.58 11.73 16.12
CA GLY A 518 1.49 10.87 15.65
C GLY A 518 1.95 9.47 15.23
N ALA A 519 3.13 9.32 14.65
CA ALA A 519 3.71 8.02 14.29
C ALA A 519 4.26 7.32 15.54
N ALA A 520 4.88 8.06 16.46
CA ALA A 520 5.38 7.53 17.73
C ALA A 520 4.24 6.95 18.59
N ASN A 521 3.11 7.64 18.70
CA ASN A 521 1.95 7.17 19.47
C ASN A 521 1.27 5.92 18.85
N ARG A 522 1.51 5.65 17.58
CA ARG A 522 0.97 4.48 16.86
C ARG A 522 1.96 3.33 16.73
N THR A 523 3.11 3.42 17.39
CA THR A 523 4.13 2.38 17.38
C THR A 523 4.50 2.02 18.80
N LEU A 524 4.12 0.82 19.26
CA LEU A 524 4.61 0.24 20.50
C LEU A 524 5.97 -0.40 20.19
N GLU A 525 7.02 0.33 20.57
CA GLU A 525 8.39 -0.08 20.31
C GLU A 525 8.98 -0.73 21.57
N LEU A 526 9.45 -1.97 21.45
CA LEU A 526 9.96 -2.79 22.54
C LEU A 526 11.42 -3.16 22.29
N CYS A 527 12.31 -2.81 23.23
CA CYS A 527 13.70 -3.25 23.19
C CYS A 527 13.85 -4.51 24.08
N ALA A 528 13.94 -5.68 23.45
CA ALA A 528 14.01 -6.92 24.23
C ALA A 528 14.66 -8.08 23.44
N GLU A 529 15.12 -9.06 24.19
CA GLU A 529 15.65 -10.34 23.70
C GLU A 529 14.67 -11.45 24.07
N PRO A 530 13.81 -11.92 23.14
CA PRO A 530 12.74 -12.89 23.46
C PRO A 530 13.24 -14.26 23.92
N PHE A 531 14.44 -14.64 23.52
CA PHE A 531 15.06 -15.91 23.89
C PHE A 531 16.45 -15.68 24.49
N GLU A 532 16.69 -16.29 25.64
CA GLU A 532 18.03 -16.34 26.25
C GLU A 532 18.91 -17.41 25.61
N ASP A 533 18.29 -18.51 25.13
CA ASP A 533 19.00 -19.64 24.52
C ASP A 533 18.71 -19.72 23.01
N VAL A 534 19.78 -19.74 22.21
CA VAL A 534 19.71 -19.91 20.74
C VAL A 534 19.06 -21.24 20.35
N ARG A 535 19.24 -22.31 21.14
CA ARG A 535 18.63 -23.61 20.86
C ARG A 535 17.10 -23.56 21.03
N ALA A 536 16.62 -22.87 22.05
CA ALA A 536 15.19 -22.65 22.24
C ALA A 536 14.57 -21.85 21.08
N ALA A 537 15.29 -20.84 20.61
CA ALA A 537 14.88 -20.07 19.43
C ALA A 537 14.81 -20.91 18.14
N GLN A 538 15.82 -21.80 17.92
CA GLN A 538 15.82 -22.74 16.80
C GLN A 538 14.72 -23.79 16.91
N ALA A 539 14.48 -24.34 18.11
CA ALA A 539 13.40 -25.28 18.35
C ALA A 539 12.02 -24.65 18.06
N MET A 540 11.81 -23.39 18.45
CA MET A 540 10.60 -22.63 18.12
C MET A 540 10.42 -22.50 16.63
N HIS A 541 11.49 -22.15 15.88
CA HIS A 541 11.43 -22.03 14.45
C HIS A 541 10.98 -23.33 13.75
N HIS A 542 11.55 -24.48 14.17
CA HIS A 542 11.16 -25.79 13.61
C HIS A 542 9.74 -26.19 14.00
N LEU A 543 9.36 -25.93 15.25
CA LEU A 543 8.01 -26.23 15.73
C LEU A 543 6.95 -25.54 14.87
N VAL A 544 7.05 -24.21 14.71
CA VAL A 544 6.03 -23.45 14.04
C VAL A 544 5.97 -23.66 12.53
N SER A 545 7.06 -24.13 11.92
CA SER A 545 7.05 -24.60 10.53
C SER A 545 6.24 -25.89 10.33
N ALA A 546 6.16 -26.74 11.38
CA ALA A 546 5.40 -27.98 11.34
C ALA A 546 4.01 -27.87 12.00
N GLN A 547 3.78 -26.86 12.80
CA GLN A 547 2.55 -26.63 13.56
C GLN A 547 2.07 -25.18 13.33
N HIS A 548 1.07 -24.97 12.47
CA HIS A 548 0.57 -23.63 12.15
C HIS A 548 -0.88 -23.61 11.70
N GLY A 549 -1.53 -22.44 11.73
CA GLY A 549 -2.89 -22.20 11.26
C GLY A 549 -4.02 -22.81 12.12
N THR A 550 -3.68 -23.50 13.20
CA THR A 550 -4.68 -24.16 14.08
C THR A 550 -5.17 -23.23 15.19
N ALA A 551 -4.28 -22.41 15.74
CA ALA A 551 -4.60 -21.52 16.89
C ALA A 551 -5.56 -20.40 16.48
N GLY A 552 -5.35 -19.73 15.34
CA GLY A 552 -6.25 -18.69 14.84
C GLY A 552 -7.64 -19.22 14.53
N ARG A 553 -7.75 -20.45 13.99
CA ARG A 553 -9.06 -21.11 13.78
C ARG A 553 -9.80 -21.35 15.09
N ALA A 554 -9.09 -21.79 16.13
CA ALA A 554 -9.66 -22.01 17.46
C ALA A 554 -10.10 -20.69 18.12
N ASP A 555 -9.28 -19.66 18.01
CA ASP A 555 -9.57 -18.33 18.52
C ASP A 555 -10.80 -17.71 17.86
N VAL A 556 -10.86 -17.66 16.52
CA VAL A 556 -12.02 -17.16 15.76
C VAL A 556 -13.30 -17.92 16.11
N ALA A 557 -13.23 -19.25 16.22
CA ALA A 557 -14.37 -20.06 16.59
C ALA A 557 -14.85 -19.76 18.04
N ALA A 558 -13.91 -19.43 18.94
CA ALA A 558 -14.24 -19.06 20.30
C ALA A 558 -14.80 -17.63 20.40
N LEU A 559 -14.24 -16.67 19.66
CA LEU A 559 -14.74 -15.29 19.62
C LEU A 559 -16.21 -15.22 19.19
N ARG A 560 -16.66 -16.08 18.29
CA ARG A 560 -18.07 -16.14 17.84
C ARG A 560 -19.06 -16.65 18.88
N ARG A 561 -18.61 -17.08 20.05
CA ARG A 561 -19.50 -17.55 21.13
C ARG A 561 -20.19 -16.42 21.88
N ASN A 562 -19.66 -15.20 21.75
CA ASN A 562 -20.20 -14.01 22.39
C ASN A 562 -20.44 -12.92 21.31
N ASP A 563 -21.19 -11.91 21.67
CA ASP A 563 -21.46 -10.76 20.81
C ASP A 563 -20.40 -9.64 20.95
N ALA A 564 -20.48 -8.64 20.09
CA ALA A 564 -19.57 -7.50 20.09
C ALA A 564 -19.68 -6.66 21.38
N ALA A 565 -20.87 -6.59 21.99
CA ALA A 565 -21.09 -5.83 23.21
C ALA A 565 -20.36 -6.45 24.41
N PHE A 566 -20.32 -7.80 24.47
CA PHE A 566 -19.52 -8.51 25.47
C PHE A 566 -18.04 -8.10 25.41
N TYR A 567 -17.42 -8.15 24.19
CA TYR A 567 -16.01 -7.81 24.02
C TYR A 567 -15.73 -6.33 24.27
N ALA A 568 -16.64 -5.44 23.87
CA ALA A 568 -16.55 -4.02 24.18
C ALA A 568 -16.55 -3.75 25.70
N GLY A 569 -17.40 -4.47 26.47
CA GLY A 569 -17.43 -4.39 27.91
C GLY A 569 -16.13 -4.89 28.56
N GLN A 570 -15.59 -6.04 28.10
CA GLN A 570 -14.32 -6.56 28.60
C GLN A 570 -13.18 -5.58 28.28
N PHE A 571 -13.15 -5.03 27.05
CA PHE A 571 -12.13 -4.06 26.65
C PHE A 571 -12.17 -2.78 27.48
N SER A 572 -13.36 -2.24 27.76
CA SER A 572 -13.49 -1.06 28.62
C SER A 572 -12.91 -1.31 30.02
N SER A 573 -13.23 -2.45 30.62
CA SER A 573 -12.72 -2.80 31.96
C SER A 573 -11.19 -2.98 31.98
N VAL A 574 -10.63 -3.66 31.00
CA VAL A 574 -9.18 -3.86 30.86
C VAL A 574 -8.48 -2.53 30.60
N ARG A 575 -9.04 -1.69 29.70
CA ARG A 575 -8.51 -0.37 29.38
C ARG A 575 -8.45 0.53 30.61
N ASP A 576 -9.52 0.60 31.40
CA ASP A 576 -9.57 1.41 32.61
C ASP A 576 -8.49 0.96 33.61
N ALA A 577 -8.29 -0.35 33.76
CA ALA A 577 -7.27 -0.91 34.66
C ALA A 577 -5.84 -0.61 34.16
N VAL A 578 -5.59 -0.74 32.85
CA VAL A 578 -4.29 -0.44 32.25
C VAL A 578 -4.00 1.05 32.31
N CYS A 579 -4.95 1.93 31.98
CA CYS A 579 -4.80 3.38 32.03
C CYS A 579 -4.53 3.87 33.45
N ALA A 580 -5.19 3.31 34.44
CA ALA A 580 -4.95 3.61 35.89
C ALA A 580 -3.49 3.23 36.28
N ALA A 581 -2.98 2.11 35.77
CA ALA A 581 -1.61 1.66 36.06
C ALA A 581 -0.54 2.40 35.21
N ALA A 582 -0.94 2.97 34.10
CA ALA A 582 -0.02 3.55 33.11
C ALA A 582 0.43 4.99 33.43
N GLY A 583 -0.21 5.69 34.40
CA GLY A 583 0.19 7.06 34.79
C GLY A 583 0.19 8.07 33.63
N GLY A 584 -0.69 7.89 32.61
CA GLY A 584 -0.76 8.76 31.43
C GLY A 584 0.17 8.37 30.28
N HIS A 585 0.73 7.16 30.28
CA HIS A 585 1.60 6.67 29.20
C HIS A 585 0.85 6.66 27.84
N PRO A 586 1.42 7.21 26.75
CA PRO A 586 0.73 7.36 25.46
C PRO A 586 0.31 6.03 24.81
N GLN A 587 0.95 4.92 25.19
CA GLN A 587 0.66 3.58 24.66
C GLN A 587 -0.38 2.79 25.48
N ALA A 588 -1.00 3.41 26.49
CA ALA A 588 -1.91 2.71 27.40
C ALA A 588 -3.07 2.02 26.67
N ASP A 589 -3.71 2.70 25.72
CA ASP A 589 -4.81 2.14 24.93
C ASP A 589 -4.36 0.95 24.06
N ASN A 590 -3.18 1.06 23.43
CA ASN A 590 -2.60 -0.01 22.61
C ASN A 590 -2.27 -1.25 23.46
N VAL A 591 -1.65 -1.02 24.61
CA VAL A 591 -1.29 -2.09 25.55
C VAL A 591 -2.54 -2.73 26.17
N ALA A 592 -3.62 -1.97 26.38
CA ALA A 592 -4.90 -2.52 26.87
C ALA A 592 -5.51 -3.51 25.85
N LEU A 593 -5.43 -3.23 24.54
CA LEU A 593 -5.86 -4.18 23.52
C LEU A 593 -5.03 -5.47 23.56
N LEU A 594 -3.70 -5.36 23.69
CA LEU A 594 -2.83 -6.52 23.82
C LEU A 594 -3.12 -7.33 25.07
N ALA A 595 -3.42 -6.67 26.20
CA ALA A 595 -3.79 -7.35 27.44
C ALA A 595 -5.11 -8.13 27.31
N LEU A 596 -6.13 -7.53 26.68
CA LEU A 596 -7.38 -8.24 26.40
C LEU A 596 -7.12 -9.46 25.51
N ALA A 597 -6.37 -9.27 24.42
CA ALA A 597 -6.06 -10.36 23.46
C ALA A 597 -5.28 -11.49 24.14
N ASP A 598 -4.31 -11.18 24.99
CA ASP A 598 -3.55 -12.18 25.75
C ASP A 598 -4.43 -12.96 26.75
N ALA A 599 -5.35 -12.27 27.45
CA ALA A 599 -6.30 -12.92 28.36
C ALA A 599 -7.27 -13.83 27.58
N LEU A 600 -7.80 -13.38 26.45
CA LEU A 600 -8.68 -14.18 25.57
C LEU A 600 -7.95 -15.39 25.00
N ALA A 601 -6.72 -15.20 24.50
CA ALA A 601 -5.90 -16.30 24.00
C ALA A 601 -5.61 -17.34 25.11
N GLN A 602 -5.31 -16.89 26.35
CA GLN A 602 -5.16 -17.78 27.49
C GLN A 602 -6.43 -18.57 27.72
N PHE A 603 -7.58 -17.89 27.77
CA PHE A 603 -8.87 -18.48 28.11
C PHE A 603 -9.43 -19.41 27.01
N TYR A 604 -9.19 -19.08 25.73
CA TYR A 604 -9.78 -19.81 24.61
C TYR A 604 -8.83 -20.84 23.96
N VAL A 605 -7.52 -20.55 23.95
CA VAL A 605 -6.56 -21.32 23.16
C VAL A 605 -5.59 -22.09 24.04
N PHE A 606 -4.91 -21.42 24.99
CA PHE A 606 -3.85 -22.05 25.77
C PHE A 606 -4.38 -22.91 26.95
N ALA A 607 -5.43 -22.48 27.62
CA ALA A 607 -6.02 -23.19 28.74
C ALA A 607 -7.55 -23.02 28.75
N PRO A 608 -8.27 -23.67 27.81
CA PRO A 608 -9.72 -23.58 27.76
C PRO A 608 -10.37 -23.98 29.09
N GLY A 609 -11.27 -23.12 29.63
CA GLY A 609 -11.95 -23.35 30.88
C GLY A 609 -11.17 -22.92 32.13
N SER A 610 -10.04 -22.25 31.99
CA SER A 610 -9.32 -21.62 33.10
C SER A 610 -10.12 -20.49 33.75
N ASP A 611 -9.71 -20.05 34.93
CA ASP A 611 -10.33 -18.90 35.57
C ASP A 611 -10.03 -17.60 34.83
N TRP A 612 -11.07 -16.84 34.46
CA TRP A 612 -10.95 -15.59 33.73
C TRP A 612 -10.16 -14.52 34.52
N ALA A 613 -10.33 -14.45 35.84
CA ALA A 613 -9.60 -13.50 36.68
C ALA A 613 -8.08 -13.78 36.65
N ALA A 614 -7.68 -15.06 36.68
CA ALA A 614 -6.28 -15.44 36.56
C ALA A 614 -5.72 -15.15 35.18
N CYS A 615 -6.51 -15.29 34.10
CA CYS A 615 -6.11 -14.90 32.74
C CYS A 615 -5.83 -13.39 32.67
N LEU A 616 -6.72 -12.58 33.26
CA LEU A 616 -6.56 -11.13 33.31
C LEU A 616 -5.34 -10.70 34.13
N GLU A 617 -5.12 -11.32 35.31
CA GLU A 617 -3.96 -11.04 36.15
C GLU A 617 -2.65 -11.26 35.36
N GLY A 618 -2.53 -12.41 34.69
CA GLY A 618 -1.38 -12.71 33.83
C GLY A 618 -1.20 -11.71 32.68
N ALA A 619 -2.30 -11.27 32.06
CA ALA A 619 -2.28 -10.28 31.01
C ALA A 619 -1.89 -8.88 31.51
N MET A 620 -2.33 -8.50 32.72
CA MET A 620 -1.93 -7.25 33.35
C MET A 620 -0.44 -7.22 33.74
N LEU A 621 0.17 -8.36 34.08
CA LEU A 621 1.63 -8.45 34.26
C LEU A 621 2.38 -8.15 32.93
N MET A 622 1.93 -8.74 31.81
CA MET A 622 2.47 -8.45 30.49
C MET A 622 2.26 -6.97 30.15
N ALA A 623 1.08 -6.40 30.39
CA ALA A 623 0.79 -5.00 30.11
C ALA A 623 1.74 -4.05 30.86
N ARG A 624 1.95 -4.28 32.15
CA ARG A 624 2.90 -3.49 32.95
C ARG A 624 4.32 -3.60 32.40
N TRP A 625 4.74 -4.82 32.06
CA TRP A 625 6.05 -5.03 31.44
C TRP A 625 6.17 -4.27 30.12
N ALA A 626 5.14 -4.32 29.25
CA ALA A 626 5.14 -3.62 27.97
C ALA A 626 5.25 -2.10 28.13
N LEU A 627 4.51 -1.51 29.09
CA LEU A 627 4.58 -0.07 29.37
C LEU A 627 5.96 0.36 29.89
N VAL A 628 6.59 -0.45 30.76
CA VAL A 628 7.92 -0.14 31.32
C VAL A 628 9.02 -0.27 30.25
N ASN A 629 8.88 -1.23 29.34
CA ASN A 629 9.89 -1.51 28.29
C ASN A 629 9.59 -0.85 26.94
N ALA A 630 8.50 -0.08 26.85
CA ALA A 630 8.21 0.71 25.65
C ALA A 630 9.27 1.79 25.47
N THR A 631 9.98 1.76 24.34
CA THR A 631 10.96 2.78 23.97
C THR A 631 10.32 3.78 22.97
N GLY A 632 10.83 4.99 22.91
CA GLY A 632 10.33 6.02 21.96
C GLY A 632 8.99 6.66 22.32
N ALA A 633 8.24 6.07 23.24
CA ALA A 633 6.96 6.58 23.75
C ALA A 633 7.12 7.35 25.07
N ASP A 634 8.33 7.61 25.51
CA ASP A 634 8.52 8.61 26.55
C ASP A 634 7.77 9.85 26.09
N GLY A 635 6.67 10.18 26.78
CA GLY A 635 5.84 11.35 26.53
C GLY A 635 6.60 12.68 26.66
N GLY A 636 7.89 12.60 26.49
CA GLY A 636 8.80 13.72 26.32
C GLY A 636 8.31 14.54 25.14
N ASP A 637 7.75 15.68 25.49
CA ASP A 637 7.47 16.80 24.66
C ASP A 637 8.51 16.82 23.52
N THR A 638 8.07 16.73 22.26
CA THR A 638 8.97 16.79 21.08
C THR A 638 9.92 17.99 21.20
N ASP A 639 9.47 19.02 21.89
CA ASP A 639 10.21 20.23 22.17
C ASP A 639 11.33 19.99 23.20
N VAL A 640 11.13 19.09 24.20
CA VAL A 640 12.18 18.68 25.14
C VAL A 640 13.24 17.83 24.43
N LYS A 641 12.83 16.93 23.53
CA LYS A 641 13.76 16.15 22.68
C LYS A 641 14.58 17.05 21.77
N ALA A 642 13.98 18.11 21.22
CA ALA A 642 14.72 19.11 20.45
C ALA A 642 15.74 19.86 21.32
N ILE A 643 15.41 20.19 22.56
CA ILE A 643 16.33 20.82 23.50
C ILE A 643 17.48 19.86 23.88
N GLN A 644 17.17 18.60 24.13
CA GLN A 644 18.18 17.57 24.38
C GLN A 644 19.13 17.42 23.19
N PHE A 645 18.59 17.38 21.97
CA PHE A 645 19.40 17.38 20.75
C PHE A 645 20.34 18.58 20.69
N VAL A 646 19.83 19.78 20.98
CA VAL A 646 20.67 21.03 21.00
C VAL A 646 21.77 20.90 22.04
N ALA A 647 21.49 20.38 23.24
CA ALA A 647 22.47 20.16 24.29
C ALA A 647 23.60 19.21 23.85
N GLU A 648 23.22 18.03 23.33
CA GLU A 648 24.19 17.03 22.83
C GLU A 648 24.99 17.57 21.65
N TRP A 649 24.34 18.31 20.73
CA TRP A 649 24.98 18.92 19.59
C TRP A 649 26.01 19.98 19.99
N LEU A 650 25.69 20.83 20.96
CA LEU A 650 26.61 21.84 21.50
C LEU A 650 27.85 21.19 22.15
N VAL A 651 27.65 20.18 22.97
CA VAL A 651 28.76 19.44 23.64
C VAL A 651 29.62 18.74 22.61
N ARG A 652 29.04 18.03 21.62
CA ARG A 652 29.78 17.34 20.57
C ARG A 652 30.63 18.26 19.70
N ASN A 653 30.14 19.49 19.47
CA ASN A 653 30.78 20.44 18.59
C ASN A 653 31.47 21.59 19.38
N ARG A 654 31.78 21.36 20.66
CA ARG A 654 32.32 22.37 21.57
C ARG A 654 33.53 23.12 21.01
N LEU A 655 34.38 22.43 20.27
CA LEU A 655 35.59 23.01 19.66
C LEU A 655 35.31 24.17 18.69
N HIS A 656 34.15 24.22 18.05
CA HIS A 656 33.75 25.34 17.16
C HIS A 656 33.34 26.61 17.91
N PHE A 657 33.25 26.54 19.24
CA PHE A 657 32.84 27.65 20.12
C PHE A 657 33.98 28.17 21.02
N GLU A 658 35.02 27.37 21.22
CA GLU A 658 36.18 27.74 22.06
C GLU A 658 37.21 28.53 21.24
N SER A 659 37.85 29.53 21.88
CA SER A 659 38.91 30.33 21.27
C SER A 659 40.27 29.87 21.82
N SER A 660 41.05 29.17 21.01
CA SER A 660 42.46 28.88 21.32
C SER A 660 43.31 29.13 20.07
N ALA A 661 44.61 29.47 20.28
CA ALA A 661 45.54 29.77 19.20
C ALA A 661 45.81 28.57 18.23
N GLU A 662 45.48 27.36 18.64
CA GLU A 662 45.59 26.13 17.80
C GLU A 662 44.36 25.91 16.88
N MET A 663 43.28 26.68 17.07
CA MET A 663 41.97 26.45 16.44
C MET A 663 41.63 27.41 15.29
N ASP A 664 42.57 28.25 14.85
CA ASP A 664 42.38 29.16 13.70
C ASP A 664 42.08 28.45 12.37
N ARG A 665 42.08 27.10 12.35
CA ARG A 665 41.79 26.26 11.16
C ARG A 665 40.36 25.71 11.13
N LEU A 666 39.61 25.82 12.23
CA LEU A 666 38.22 25.33 12.29
C LEU A 666 37.24 26.45 12.01
N GLU A 667 36.18 26.17 11.28
CA GLU A 667 35.08 27.08 11.07
C GLU A 667 34.43 27.43 12.41
N ARG A 668 34.36 28.71 12.71
CA ARG A 668 33.76 29.21 13.96
C ARG A 668 32.23 29.24 13.85
N TRP A 669 31.55 28.61 14.81
CA TRP A 669 30.08 28.55 14.89
C TRP A 669 29.48 29.43 15.97
N GLY A 670 30.31 30.05 16.79
CA GLY A 670 29.86 30.91 17.87
C GLY A 670 30.94 31.19 18.92
N SER A 671 30.53 31.33 20.18
CA SER A 671 31.44 31.44 21.34
C SER A 671 30.78 30.94 22.62
N VAL A 672 31.59 30.54 23.60
CA VAL A 672 31.20 30.21 24.97
C VAL A 672 31.74 31.30 25.90
N GLU A 673 30.86 31.92 26.67
CA GLU A 673 31.25 33.02 27.57
C GLU A 673 30.30 33.09 28.78
N GLN A 674 30.80 33.63 29.91
CA GLN A 674 29.97 34.00 31.02
C GLN A 674 29.11 35.22 30.63
N TYR A 675 27.82 35.19 30.91
CA TYR A 675 26.91 36.25 30.58
C TYR A 675 26.46 37.01 31.85
N ARG A 676 27.01 38.22 32.07
CA ARG A 676 26.73 39.07 33.23
C ARG A 676 26.87 38.31 34.54
N ASP A 677 25.93 38.49 35.48
CA ASP A 677 25.94 37.90 36.82
C ASP A 677 25.23 36.52 36.88
N ARG A 678 25.07 35.82 35.75
CA ARG A 678 24.47 34.51 35.74
C ARG A 678 25.49 33.41 36.11
N PRO A 679 25.08 32.40 36.89
CA PRO A 679 25.93 31.26 37.19
C PRO A 679 26.17 30.43 35.91
N GLY A 680 27.44 30.02 35.71
CA GLY A 680 27.81 29.19 34.56
C GLY A 680 28.13 30.01 33.29
N PHE A 681 28.04 29.37 32.17
CA PHE A 681 28.36 29.91 30.86
C PHE A 681 27.18 29.83 29.90
N CYS A 682 27.19 30.68 28.86
CA CYS A 682 26.21 30.72 27.79
C CYS A 682 26.87 30.41 26.46
N TRP A 683 26.17 29.64 25.64
CA TRP A 683 26.53 29.37 24.26
C TRP A 683 25.95 30.48 23.36
N TRP A 684 26.79 31.17 22.64
CA TRP A 684 26.40 32.11 21.61
C TRP A 684 26.52 31.40 20.25
N VAL A 685 25.43 30.88 19.75
CA VAL A 685 25.41 30.06 18.52
C VAL A 685 24.99 30.95 17.36
N PHE A 686 25.72 30.93 16.24
CA PHE A 686 25.27 31.63 15.02
C PHE A 686 23.92 31.09 14.59
N SER A 687 22.95 31.99 14.33
CA SER A 687 21.58 31.60 14.03
C SER A 687 21.49 30.63 12.84
N SER A 688 22.24 30.91 11.77
CA SER A 688 22.27 30.05 10.57
C SER A 688 22.79 28.65 10.83
N VAL A 689 23.77 28.51 11.73
CA VAL A 689 24.36 27.20 12.08
C VAL A 689 23.38 26.38 12.92
N LEU A 690 22.71 26.97 13.90
CA LEU A 690 21.68 26.31 14.68
C LEU A 690 20.48 25.93 13.80
N ASP A 691 20.10 26.80 12.85
CA ASP A 691 19.02 26.55 11.91
C ASP A 691 19.32 25.32 11.04
N GLN A 692 20.56 25.19 10.55
CA GLN A 692 21.01 24.01 9.80
C GLN A 692 21.03 22.73 10.66
N ALA A 693 21.50 22.85 11.92
CA ALA A 693 21.55 21.71 12.83
C ALA A 693 20.13 21.18 13.15
N LEU A 694 19.20 22.08 13.48
CA LEU A 694 17.81 21.72 13.75
C LEU A 694 17.11 21.14 12.50
N ALA A 695 17.31 21.77 11.34
CA ALA A 695 16.77 21.28 10.08
C ALA A 695 17.34 19.90 9.70
N GLY A 696 18.65 19.67 9.89
CA GLY A 696 19.29 18.38 9.67
C GLY A 696 18.80 17.27 10.59
N ALA A 697 18.29 17.64 11.77
CA ALA A 697 17.69 16.73 12.74
C ALA A 697 16.14 16.69 12.67
N ASN A 698 15.56 17.40 11.70
CA ASN A 698 14.11 17.46 11.44
C ASN A 698 13.27 18.09 12.57
N PHE A 699 13.85 19.02 13.34
CA PHE A 699 13.14 19.79 14.35
C PHE A 699 12.65 21.14 13.81
N ASP A 700 11.42 21.53 14.21
CA ASP A 700 10.89 22.86 13.89
C ASP A 700 11.62 23.93 14.69
N ARG A 701 12.30 24.83 13.97
CA ARG A 701 13.07 25.91 14.55
C ARG A 701 12.25 26.84 15.47
N GLN A 702 11.07 27.25 15.02
CA GLN A 702 10.28 28.24 15.77
C GLN A 702 9.70 27.62 17.04
N LYS A 703 9.23 26.38 16.99
CA LYS A 703 8.73 25.66 18.15
C LYS A 703 9.85 25.42 19.16
N THR A 704 11.02 24.92 18.71
CA THR A 704 12.17 24.65 19.56
C THR A 704 12.65 25.92 20.27
N LEU A 705 12.87 27.03 19.54
CA LEU A 705 13.34 28.27 20.15
C LEU A 705 12.29 28.93 21.07
N ARG A 706 10.99 28.77 20.75
CA ARG A 706 9.92 29.26 21.63
C ARG A 706 9.92 28.46 22.94
N ARG A 707 9.98 27.15 22.87
CA ARG A 707 10.03 26.29 24.05
C ARG A 707 11.26 26.56 24.90
N MET A 708 12.44 26.72 24.29
CA MET A 708 13.66 27.11 25.00
C MET A 708 13.52 28.45 25.68
N ALA A 709 12.79 29.42 25.09
CA ALA A 709 12.55 30.72 25.68
C ALA A 709 11.54 30.61 26.86
N ASP A 710 10.45 29.85 26.71
CA ASP A 710 9.43 29.66 27.73
C ASP A 710 10.01 28.96 28.97
N GLU A 711 10.94 28.01 28.78
CA GLU A 711 11.66 27.33 29.86
C GLU A 711 12.86 28.11 30.42
N GLY A 712 13.12 29.31 29.91
CA GLY A 712 14.22 30.15 30.36
C GLY A 712 15.62 29.67 29.92
N VAL A 713 15.70 28.68 29.06
CA VAL A 713 16.94 28.14 28.49
C VAL A 713 17.55 29.12 27.48
N LEU A 714 16.69 29.86 26.78
CA LEU A 714 17.12 30.85 25.79
C LEU A 714 17.07 32.24 26.38
N LEU A 715 18.15 32.98 26.25
CA LEU A 715 18.18 34.38 26.64
C LEU A 715 17.59 35.26 25.52
N PRO A 716 16.38 35.80 25.69
CA PRO A 716 15.69 36.54 24.64
C PRO A 716 16.43 37.81 24.21
N GLY A 717 16.32 38.17 22.94
CA GLY A 717 16.86 39.40 22.38
C GLY A 717 16.13 40.66 22.85
N SER A 718 16.63 41.83 22.46
CA SER A 718 15.91 43.08 22.61
C SER A 718 14.73 43.08 21.62
N GLY A 719 13.49 42.80 22.10
CA GLY A 719 12.29 42.72 21.31
C GLY A 719 11.66 41.32 21.31
N ARG A 720 10.74 41.04 20.38
CA ARG A 720 10.02 39.75 20.28
C ARG A 720 10.81 38.60 19.60
N GLY A 721 12.11 38.79 19.28
CA GLY A 721 12.93 37.82 18.55
C GLY A 721 13.77 36.92 19.46
N PHE A 722 14.12 35.72 18.95
CA PHE A 722 14.95 34.71 19.63
C PHE A 722 16.46 34.93 19.44
N THR A 723 16.88 35.96 18.69
CA THR A 723 18.28 36.22 18.35
C THR A 723 18.78 37.53 18.93
N ARG A 724 20.07 37.58 19.23
CA ARG A 724 20.81 38.77 19.69
C ARG A 724 21.96 39.06 18.74
N GLN A 725 22.28 40.36 18.55
CA GLN A 725 23.49 40.71 17.84
C GLN A 725 24.68 40.67 18.80
N LYS A 726 25.74 39.99 18.39
CA LYS A 726 27.02 39.93 19.06
C LYS A 726 28.14 40.32 18.09
N ARG A 727 29.17 41.02 18.60
CA ARG A 727 30.34 41.39 17.82
C ARG A 727 31.41 40.30 17.87
N PHE A 728 31.85 39.85 16.68
CA PHE A 728 32.97 38.96 16.49
C PHE A 728 34.00 39.66 15.59
N GLY A 729 35.11 40.11 16.18
CA GLY A 729 36.05 40.97 15.48
C GLY A 729 35.38 42.29 15.04
N ASP A 730 35.44 42.59 13.74
CA ASP A 730 34.83 43.78 13.16
C ASP A 730 33.36 43.57 12.69
N SER A 731 32.86 42.34 12.74
CA SER A 731 31.53 42.00 12.26
C SER A 731 30.51 41.80 13.38
N ARG A 732 29.25 42.22 13.15
CA ARG A 732 28.10 41.92 14.02
C ARG A 732 27.31 40.76 13.43
N VAL A 733 27.10 39.69 14.22
CA VAL A 733 26.40 38.46 13.81
C VAL A 733 25.20 38.24 14.72
N TYR A 734 24.11 37.74 14.14
CA TYR A 734 22.93 37.31 14.90
C TYR A 734 23.19 35.93 15.50
N CYS A 735 23.07 35.84 16.82
CA CYS A 735 23.27 34.61 17.59
C CYS A 735 22.03 34.25 18.41
N VAL A 736 21.79 32.97 18.59
CA VAL A 736 20.94 32.43 19.63
C VAL A 736 21.81 32.27 20.88
N CYS A 737 21.36 32.80 22.02
CA CYS A 737 22.10 32.71 23.27
C CYS A 737 21.43 31.71 24.21
N VAL A 738 22.09 30.55 24.42
CA VAL A 738 21.60 29.43 25.22
C VAL A 738 22.30 29.43 26.59
N ASP A 739 21.50 29.43 27.65
CA ASP A 739 21.97 29.32 29.03
C ASP A 739 22.23 27.85 29.35
N ASN A 740 23.48 27.47 29.58
CA ASN A 740 23.86 26.09 29.81
C ASN A 740 23.27 25.54 31.12
N ALA A 741 23.30 26.32 32.23
CA ALA A 741 22.78 25.85 33.51
C ALA A 741 21.25 25.68 33.50
N ALA A 742 20.52 26.56 32.82
CA ALA A 742 19.08 26.42 32.64
C ALA A 742 18.73 25.21 31.77
N MET A 743 19.52 24.94 30.74
CA MET A 743 19.36 23.79 29.85
C MET A 743 19.59 22.45 30.58
N GLU A 744 20.70 22.34 31.33
CA GLU A 744 20.99 21.15 32.16
C GLU A 744 19.90 20.91 33.20
N GLY A 745 19.46 21.94 33.93
CA GLY A 745 18.40 21.86 34.91
C GLY A 745 17.04 21.45 34.31
N LEU A 746 16.72 21.84 33.07
CA LEU A 746 15.54 21.36 32.36
C LEU A 746 15.65 19.89 32.02
N LEU A 747 16.77 19.43 31.49
CA LEU A 747 17.01 18.05 31.12
C LEU A 747 17.02 17.13 32.35
N GLU A 748 17.58 17.54 33.46
CA GLU A 748 17.53 16.81 34.72
C GLU A 748 16.10 16.66 35.24
N ARG A 749 15.27 17.70 35.21
CA ARG A 749 13.85 17.63 35.57
C ARG A 749 13.05 16.73 34.64
N SER A 750 13.42 16.66 33.39
CA SER A 750 12.76 15.80 32.39
C SER A 750 13.23 14.35 32.46
N ALA A 751 14.44 14.08 32.93
CA ALA A 751 15.01 12.73 33.07
C ALA A 751 14.68 12.08 34.43
N GLY A 752 14.24 12.82 35.43
CA GLY A 752 14.11 12.37 36.80
C GLY A 752 12.79 12.73 37.47
N ALA A 753 11.77 11.88 37.29
CA ALA A 753 10.86 11.51 38.38
C ALA A 753 10.60 10.00 38.26
N PRO A 754 11.27 9.16 39.08
CA PRO A 754 10.71 7.83 39.35
C PRO A 754 9.34 8.09 39.98
N PRO A 755 8.29 7.28 39.67
CA PRO A 755 6.99 7.43 40.36
C PRO A 755 7.24 7.33 41.86
N ALA A 756 6.82 8.36 42.59
CA ALA A 756 6.92 8.38 44.03
C ALA A 756 6.20 7.16 44.58
N VAL A 757 6.96 6.19 45.07
CA VAL A 757 6.47 5.14 45.95
C VAL A 757 6.02 5.89 47.20
N ALA A 758 4.68 5.98 47.40
CA ALA A 758 4.11 6.49 48.62
C ALA A 758 4.67 5.66 49.81
N PRO A 759 5.19 6.29 50.85
CA PRO A 759 5.68 5.55 52.01
C PRO A 759 4.53 4.79 52.61
N SER A 760 4.66 3.46 52.66
CA SER A 760 3.78 2.59 53.45
C SER A 760 3.82 3.09 54.91
N GLN A 761 2.71 3.67 55.37
CA GLN A 761 2.53 3.92 56.79
C GLN A 761 2.51 2.58 57.52
N GLY A 762 3.55 2.36 58.31
CA GLY A 762 3.64 1.27 59.22
C GLY A 762 2.51 1.38 60.24
N GLY A 763 1.62 0.42 60.27
CA GLY A 763 0.73 0.13 61.37
C GLY A 763 1.31 -1.05 62.12
N GLY A 764 1.70 -0.80 63.39
CA GLY A 764 2.26 -1.77 64.32
C GLY A 764 1.27 -2.83 64.80
N PRO A 765 1.72 -3.75 65.65
CA PRO A 765 1.15 -5.09 65.82
C PRO A 765 -0.05 -5.14 66.75
N CYS A 766 -1.03 -5.91 66.34
CA CYS A 766 -1.80 -6.83 67.21
C CYS A 766 -2.36 -7.97 66.37
#